data_73008aff24267c397cd62ed245f7f3b0
#
_entry.id   73008aff24267c397cd62ed245f7f3b0
#
_cell.length_a   1.000
_cell.length_b   1.000
_cell.length_c   1.000
_cell.angle_alpha   90.00
_cell.angle_beta   90.00
_cell.angle_gamma   90.00
#
_symmetry.space_group_name_H-M   'P 1'
#
loop_
_entity.id
_entity.type
_entity.pdbx_description
1 polymer ?
#
loop_
_entity_poly.entity_id
_entity_poly.type
_entity_poly.pdbx_seq_one_letter_code
_entity_poly.pdbx_strand_id
1 'polypeptide(L)'
;MKKNAADRGLSVHARRCRFLSILVIVVAGATIARAAQIQLLQTDSWRRLSDTQTETHAELPAARGGIFDRHGRPLAVSREAYEAFFAAAESEDRERDARLIVQVADLDSRAERRLLTATRGWTSIGRVDARVRAALEDAVRAGIHFTPVVDRAYPEGDLARTLLGSVDEKGAGRSGLELLFDTLLVGTAGEVVWMVDARGERYPVPEAGRSLPRPGRDVYLTIDLELQAIAEQALEQALAETGSSGGDVLMADPRTGELLAVASRRGDRNFGIPAFTDPYEPGSTVKPFLVATLLQESLVDLDERVDVENGVWNTAHRTIRDVHGYDTLSVAEILLHSSNIGAAKLSARMDRGLQYAYLRDFGFGTPTGVRVPSESAGLLRRPADWSAVSQASLAFGYELLTTSVQLTAAYGALANGGVLMRPALIREVRSPDGDPIWRSEPEPVRRVIGTDVAEQVTEILTWVVSEEGTGRRAALETIPIAGKTGTARIASNGGYAERRYAASFVGFAPADDPRLVILTKLEDPKGQYYGGGIAAPVSRSVLQAMLAGEDAGLLEGSRAQGASSFAAQGVLGLDWRSPAPGPVSDSREELPAQGAGSLGRSESVYRFASDGTQPREGRRPDHGDRSALEVVVPDVTGLEVRTAVARLHEAGLKVEIHGSGRISDQIPAPGIAAVRGASVILR
;
A
#
# COMPACT_ATOMS: atom_id res chain seq x y z
N MET A 1 34.47 -52.79 -96.89
CA MET A 1 33.70 -52.82 -95.64
C MET A 1 34.28 -51.95 -94.52
N LYS A 2 35.14 -50.93 -94.71
CA LYS A 2 35.73 -50.11 -93.63
C LYS A 2 35.16 -48.64 -93.49
N LYS A 3 34.30 -48.22 -94.48
CA LYS A 3 33.72 -46.84 -94.43
C LYS A 3 32.49 -46.71 -93.53
N ASN A 4 31.75 -47.81 -93.27
CA ASN A 4 30.51 -47.73 -92.46
C ASN A 4 30.70 -47.80 -90.95
N ALA A 5 31.90 -48.04 -90.40
CA ALA A 5 32.16 -48.09 -88.97
C ALA A 5 32.49 -46.68 -88.39
N ALA A 6 33.19 -45.82 -89.18
CA ALA A 6 33.54 -44.47 -88.80
C ALA A 6 32.32 -43.55 -88.77
N ASP A 7 31.35 -43.70 -89.70
CA ASP A 7 30.12 -42.91 -89.72
C ASP A 7 29.16 -43.19 -88.52
N ARG A 8 29.15 -44.44 -88.07
CA ARG A 8 28.35 -44.86 -86.93
C ARG A 8 28.92 -44.27 -85.58
N GLY A 9 30.28 -44.22 -85.50
CA GLY A 9 30.94 -43.60 -84.33
C GLY A 9 30.68 -42.10 -84.20
N LEU A 10 30.75 -41.39 -85.32
CA LEU A 10 30.49 -39.95 -85.39
C LEU A 10 29.01 -39.64 -85.05
N SER A 11 28.06 -40.48 -85.50
CA SER A 11 26.63 -40.26 -85.16
C SER A 11 26.29 -40.53 -83.68
N VAL A 12 26.99 -41.44 -83.03
CA VAL A 12 26.82 -41.74 -81.60
C VAL A 12 27.42 -40.62 -80.77
N HIS A 13 28.58 -40.07 -81.11
CA HIS A 13 29.16 -38.93 -80.45
C HIS A 13 28.30 -37.65 -80.59
N ALA A 14 27.80 -37.39 -81.82
CA ALA A 14 26.89 -36.28 -82.06
C ALA A 14 25.58 -36.37 -81.23
N ARG A 15 25.02 -37.59 -81.09
CA ARG A 15 23.84 -37.81 -80.22
C ARG A 15 24.16 -37.61 -78.74
N ARG A 16 25.30 -38.07 -78.27
CA ARG A 16 25.76 -37.84 -76.87
C ARG A 16 26.01 -36.36 -76.61
N CYS A 17 26.66 -35.65 -77.52
CA CYS A 17 26.87 -34.20 -77.39
C CYS A 17 25.54 -33.45 -77.38
N ARG A 18 24.57 -33.77 -78.26
CA ARG A 18 23.21 -33.18 -78.21
C ARG A 18 22.50 -33.48 -76.90
N PHE A 19 22.57 -34.70 -76.40
CA PHE A 19 21.98 -35.07 -75.09
C PHE A 19 22.61 -34.28 -73.98
N LEU A 20 23.93 -34.15 -73.90
CA LEU A 20 24.65 -33.35 -72.95
C LEU A 20 24.29 -31.87 -73.06
N SER A 21 24.18 -31.34 -74.30
CA SER A 21 23.75 -29.94 -74.50
C SER A 21 22.33 -29.69 -74.03
N ILE A 22 21.40 -30.59 -74.25
CA ILE A 22 20.02 -30.51 -73.79
C ILE A 22 20.00 -30.61 -72.27
N LEU A 23 20.76 -31.50 -71.64
CA LEU A 23 20.85 -31.64 -70.22
C LEU A 23 21.37 -30.32 -69.56
N VAL A 24 22.42 -29.72 -70.12
CA VAL A 24 22.96 -28.44 -69.65
C VAL A 24 21.92 -27.32 -69.77
N ILE A 25 21.18 -27.24 -70.88
CA ILE A 25 20.13 -26.26 -71.11
C ILE A 25 18.99 -26.45 -70.08
N VAL A 26 18.58 -27.66 -69.78
CA VAL A 26 17.55 -28.00 -68.80
C VAL A 26 18.00 -27.61 -67.38
N VAL A 27 19.25 -27.98 -67.05
CA VAL A 27 19.81 -27.58 -65.72
C VAL A 27 19.91 -26.05 -65.58
N ALA A 28 20.41 -25.37 -66.65
CA ALA A 28 20.47 -23.93 -66.68
C ALA A 28 19.07 -23.27 -66.54
N GLY A 29 18.10 -23.82 -67.30
CA GLY A 29 16.70 -23.37 -67.22
C GLY A 29 16.09 -23.56 -65.83
N ALA A 30 16.35 -24.75 -65.24
CA ALA A 30 15.89 -25.03 -63.86
C ALA A 30 16.54 -24.13 -62.84
N THR A 31 17.83 -23.81 -62.98
CA THR A 31 18.55 -22.88 -62.10
C THR A 31 18.01 -21.45 -62.21
N ILE A 32 17.75 -20.98 -63.43
CA ILE A 32 17.15 -19.66 -63.70
C ILE A 32 15.72 -19.60 -63.11
N ALA A 33 14.92 -20.63 -63.35
CA ALA A 33 13.56 -20.71 -62.80
C ALA A 33 13.57 -20.70 -61.27
N ARG A 34 14.51 -21.42 -60.64
CA ARG A 34 14.68 -21.42 -59.19
C ARG A 34 15.16 -20.08 -58.66
N ALA A 35 16.09 -19.44 -59.34
CA ALA A 35 16.54 -18.10 -59.00
C ALA A 35 15.40 -17.07 -59.10
N ALA A 36 14.60 -17.13 -60.17
CA ALA A 36 13.41 -16.29 -60.30
C ALA A 36 12.37 -16.56 -59.21
N GLN A 37 12.13 -17.82 -58.86
CA GLN A 37 11.25 -18.18 -57.75
C GLN A 37 11.71 -17.58 -56.43
N ILE A 38 13.01 -17.68 -56.12
CA ILE A 38 13.58 -17.10 -54.87
C ILE A 38 13.50 -15.58 -54.91
N GLN A 39 13.87 -14.98 -56.05
CA GLN A 39 13.98 -13.50 -56.14
C GLN A 39 12.65 -12.80 -56.35
N LEU A 40 11.62 -13.43 -56.94
CA LEU A 40 10.35 -12.78 -57.25
C LEU A 40 9.19 -13.27 -56.35
N LEU A 41 9.15 -14.53 -55.98
CA LEU A 41 8.03 -15.12 -55.24
C LEU A 41 8.32 -15.36 -53.76
N GLN A 42 9.59 -15.50 -53.38
CA GLN A 42 10.00 -15.83 -52.02
C GLN A 42 10.88 -14.75 -51.38
N THR A 43 10.99 -13.57 -52.00
CA THR A 43 11.84 -12.48 -51.56
C THR A 43 11.55 -12.10 -50.12
N ASP A 44 10.27 -11.93 -49.77
CA ASP A 44 9.87 -11.48 -48.43
C ASP A 44 10.14 -12.54 -47.35
N SER A 45 10.01 -13.82 -47.69
CA SER A 45 10.32 -14.91 -46.75
C SER A 45 11.81 -15.03 -46.48
N TRP A 46 12.65 -14.86 -47.51
CA TRP A 46 14.11 -14.88 -47.36
C TRP A 46 14.66 -13.63 -46.71
N ARG A 47 14.06 -12.46 -46.95
CA ARG A 47 14.37 -11.23 -46.23
C ARG A 47 14.08 -11.40 -44.74
N ARG A 48 12.88 -11.84 -44.36
CA ARG A 48 12.54 -12.12 -42.97
C ARG A 48 13.51 -13.09 -42.29
N LEU A 49 13.93 -14.14 -43.01
CA LEU A 49 14.89 -15.10 -42.48
C LEU A 49 16.28 -14.45 -42.27
N SER A 50 16.72 -13.60 -43.24
CA SER A 50 17.95 -12.83 -43.12
C SER A 50 17.89 -11.86 -41.97
N ASP A 51 16.81 -11.09 -41.85
CA ASP A 51 16.60 -10.12 -40.76
C ASP A 51 16.65 -10.83 -39.42
N THR A 52 15.96 -11.98 -39.27
CA THR A 52 15.98 -12.79 -38.04
C THR A 52 17.36 -13.34 -37.68
N GLN A 53 18.24 -13.54 -38.64
CA GLN A 53 19.61 -14.04 -38.44
C GLN A 53 20.62 -12.92 -38.18
N THR A 54 20.37 -11.72 -38.68
CA THR A 54 21.29 -10.59 -38.63
C THR A 54 20.86 -9.52 -37.65
N GLU A 55 19.58 -9.47 -37.27
CA GLU A 55 19.06 -8.47 -36.32
C GLU A 55 18.91 -9.06 -34.93
N THR A 56 19.39 -8.34 -33.93
CA THR A 56 19.17 -8.63 -32.53
C THR A 56 18.45 -7.43 -31.91
N HIS A 57 17.27 -7.68 -31.40
CA HIS A 57 16.49 -6.69 -30.68
C HIS A 57 16.96 -6.63 -29.22
N ALA A 58 17.29 -5.44 -28.77
CA ALA A 58 17.63 -5.18 -27.37
C ALA A 58 16.63 -4.18 -26.80
N GLU A 59 16.06 -4.53 -25.66
CA GLU A 59 15.16 -3.66 -24.91
C GLU A 59 15.98 -2.56 -24.22
N LEU A 60 15.56 -1.31 -24.37
CA LEU A 60 16.11 -0.17 -23.63
C LEU A 60 15.21 0.06 -22.40
N PRO A 61 15.72 -0.16 -21.19
CA PRO A 61 14.91 0.01 -20.01
C PRO A 61 14.45 1.47 -19.85
N ALA A 62 13.18 1.66 -19.51
CA ALA A 62 12.65 2.97 -19.19
C ALA A 62 12.87 3.29 -17.71
N ALA A 63 13.15 4.54 -17.40
CA ALA A 63 13.17 5.01 -16.04
C ALA A 63 11.76 4.90 -15.42
N ARG A 64 11.67 4.32 -14.22
CA ARG A 64 10.46 4.34 -13.41
C ARG A 64 10.25 5.74 -12.86
N GLY A 65 9.01 6.24 -12.87
CA GLY A 65 8.65 7.55 -12.33
C GLY A 65 9.04 7.72 -10.87
N GLY A 66 9.28 8.94 -10.44
CA GLY A 66 9.64 9.30 -9.08
C GLY A 66 8.44 9.26 -8.13
N ILE A 67 8.71 9.00 -6.84
CA ILE A 67 7.78 9.25 -5.75
C ILE A 67 8.38 10.38 -4.91
N PHE A 68 7.61 11.42 -4.68
CA PHE A 68 8.04 12.64 -3.99
C PHE A 68 7.12 12.92 -2.80
N ASP A 69 7.63 13.62 -1.79
CA ASP A 69 6.82 14.17 -0.72
C ASP A 69 5.97 15.35 -1.21
N ARG A 70 5.18 15.96 -0.32
CA ARG A 70 4.32 17.10 -0.63
C ARG A 70 5.08 18.35 -1.09
N HIS A 71 6.35 18.49 -0.74
CA HIS A 71 7.24 19.60 -1.07
C HIS A 71 8.13 19.31 -2.29
N GLY A 72 8.03 18.10 -2.86
CA GLY A 72 8.85 17.68 -4.01
C GLY A 72 10.20 17.09 -3.63
N ARG A 73 10.43 16.76 -2.36
CA ARG A 73 11.63 16.03 -1.93
C ARG A 73 11.52 14.56 -2.39
N PRO A 74 12.58 13.99 -3.00
CA PRO A 74 12.53 12.67 -3.59
C PRO A 74 12.53 11.56 -2.52
N LEU A 75 11.52 10.72 -2.51
CA LEU A 75 11.40 9.54 -1.65
C LEU A 75 11.86 8.26 -2.34
N ALA A 76 11.55 8.12 -3.63
CA ALA A 76 12.01 7.02 -4.47
C ALA A 76 12.21 7.52 -5.90
N VAL A 77 13.41 7.34 -6.44
CA VAL A 77 13.77 7.80 -7.78
C VAL A 77 14.53 6.73 -8.55
N SER A 78 14.46 6.80 -9.88
CA SER A 78 15.27 5.96 -10.75
C SER A 78 16.61 6.65 -11.02
N ARG A 79 17.69 5.86 -10.96
CA ARG A 79 19.02 6.31 -11.34
C ARG A 79 19.64 5.39 -12.37
N GLU A 80 20.52 5.91 -13.19
CA GLU A 80 21.31 5.09 -14.08
C GLU A 80 22.28 4.22 -13.28
N ALA A 81 22.32 2.95 -13.62
CA ALA A 81 23.25 1.97 -13.09
C ALA A 81 23.69 1.02 -14.20
N TYR A 82 24.65 0.19 -13.91
CA TYR A 82 25.18 -0.77 -14.86
C TYR A 82 25.32 -2.13 -14.18
N GLU A 83 24.82 -3.18 -14.84
CA GLU A 83 25.24 -4.53 -14.50
C GLU A 83 26.64 -4.77 -15.07
N ALA A 84 27.60 -4.96 -14.19
CA ALA A 84 28.99 -5.17 -14.54
C ALA A 84 29.33 -6.68 -14.51
N PHE A 85 30.07 -7.11 -15.53
CA PHE A 85 30.52 -8.48 -15.68
C PHE A 85 32.01 -8.52 -15.97
N PHE A 86 32.69 -9.51 -15.39
CA PHE A 86 34.08 -9.80 -15.65
C PHE A 86 34.21 -11.03 -16.56
N ALA A 87 34.78 -10.84 -17.76
CA ALA A 87 35.11 -11.87 -18.72
C ALA A 87 36.58 -12.29 -18.54
N ALA A 88 36.85 -13.22 -17.66
CA ALA A 88 38.20 -13.63 -17.27
C ALA A 88 39.08 -14.11 -18.43
N ALA A 89 38.49 -14.57 -19.54
CA ALA A 89 39.20 -15.01 -20.73
C ALA A 89 39.75 -13.88 -21.59
N GLU A 90 39.23 -12.64 -21.40
CA GLU A 90 39.62 -11.45 -22.14
C GLU A 90 40.67 -10.62 -21.39
N SER A 91 40.90 -10.92 -20.09
CA SER A 91 41.89 -10.22 -19.25
C SER A 91 43.30 -10.77 -19.50
N GLU A 92 44.27 -9.87 -19.60
CA GLU A 92 45.70 -10.22 -19.73
C GLU A 92 46.28 -10.73 -18.41
N ASP A 93 45.85 -10.15 -17.27
CA ASP A 93 46.25 -10.57 -15.91
C ASP A 93 45.00 -10.71 -15.02
N ARG A 94 44.37 -11.85 -15.13
CA ARG A 94 43.11 -12.17 -14.49
C ARG A 94 43.13 -11.96 -12.96
N GLU A 95 44.20 -12.38 -12.28
CA GLU A 95 44.26 -12.29 -10.81
C GLU A 95 44.40 -10.84 -10.35
N ARG A 96 45.23 -10.08 -11.04
CA ARG A 96 45.40 -8.63 -10.79
C ARG A 96 44.07 -7.90 -11.01
N ASP A 97 43.46 -8.11 -12.17
CA ASP A 97 42.22 -7.43 -12.54
C ASP A 97 41.07 -7.82 -11.62
N ALA A 98 40.94 -9.10 -11.22
CA ALA A 98 39.96 -9.52 -10.24
C ALA A 98 40.13 -8.83 -8.88
N ARG A 99 41.38 -8.64 -8.41
CA ARG A 99 41.66 -7.90 -7.14
C ARG A 99 41.34 -6.42 -7.28
N LEU A 100 41.65 -5.79 -8.42
CA LEU A 100 41.31 -4.40 -8.67
C LEU A 100 39.79 -4.19 -8.70
N ILE A 101 39.05 -5.11 -9.36
CA ILE A 101 37.59 -5.08 -9.38
C ILE A 101 37.03 -5.15 -7.94
N VAL A 102 37.51 -6.09 -7.12
CA VAL A 102 37.10 -6.22 -5.72
C VAL A 102 37.33 -4.93 -4.94
N GLN A 103 38.49 -4.33 -5.12
CA GLN A 103 38.86 -3.09 -4.43
C GLN A 103 38.04 -1.88 -4.88
N VAL A 104 37.85 -1.71 -6.18
CA VAL A 104 37.13 -0.54 -6.77
C VAL A 104 35.63 -0.63 -6.52
N ALA A 105 35.06 -1.83 -6.62
CA ALA A 105 33.62 -2.06 -6.44
C ALA A 105 33.24 -2.42 -5.00
N ASP A 106 34.18 -2.41 -4.06
CA ASP A 106 34.00 -2.73 -2.62
C ASP A 106 33.23 -4.04 -2.40
N LEU A 107 33.72 -5.11 -3.02
CA LEU A 107 33.03 -6.39 -3.01
C LEU A 107 33.39 -7.25 -1.80
N ASP A 108 32.44 -8.06 -1.36
CA ASP A 108 32.65 -9.01 -0.27
C ASP A 108 33.60 -10.17 -0.63
N SER A 109 34.10 -10.87 0.39
CA SER A 109 35.02 -11.99 0.20
C SER A 109 34.40 -13.19 -0.56
N ARG A 110 33.09 -13.27 -0.70
CA ARG A 110 32.40 -14.28 -1.51
C ARG A 110 32.47 -13.92 -3.00
N ALA A 111 32.25 -12.65 -3.33
CA ALA A 111 32.41 -12.13 -4.68
C ALA A 111 33.87 -12.19 -5.13
N GLU A 112 34.82 -11.84 -4.24
CA GLU A 112 36.24 -11.98 -4.48
C GLU A 112 36.61 -13.41 -4.90
N ARG A 113 36.22 -14.41 -4.10
CA ARG A 113 36.49 -15.82 -4.44
C ARG A 113 35.90 -16.23 -5.79
N ARG A 114 34.68 -15.76 -6.11
CA ARG A 114 34.05 -16.05 -7.43
C ARG A 114 34.88 -15.49 -8.57
N LEU A 115 35.31 -14.24 -8.48
CA LEU A 115 36.10 -13.56 -9.50
C LEU A 115 37.48 -14.22 -9.68
N LEU A 116 38.19 -14.53 -8.59
CA LEU A 116 39.50 -15.20 -8.62
C LEU A 116 39.44 -16.61 -9.20
N THR A 117 38.34 -17.34 -8.99
CA THR A 117 38.19 -18.72 -9.50
C THR A 117 37.58 -18.79 -10.90
N ALA A 118 37.10 -17.68 -11.44
CA ALA A 118 36.50 -17.60 -12.77
C ALA A 118 37.57 -17.87 -13.85
N THR A 119 37.35 -18.85 -14.70
CA THR A 119 38.29 -19.22 -15.77
C THR A 119 37.69 -19.10 -17.15
N ARG A 120 36.37 -19.13 -17.28
CA ARG A 120 35.62 -19.08 -18.54
C ARG A 120 34.28 -18.38 -18.32
N GLY A 121 33.76 -17.77 -19.39
CA GLY A 121 32.46 -17.07 -19.37
C GLY A 121 32.52 -15.73 -18.65
N TRP A 122 31.35 -15.16 -18.42
CA TRP A 122 31.14 -13.88 -17.77
C TRP A 122 30.75 -14.10 -16.30
N THR A 123 31.48 -13.48 -15.41
CA THR A 123 31.20 -13.52 -13.96
C THR A 123 30.59 -12.21 -13.52
N SER A 124 29.38 -12.24 -12.94
CA SER A 124 28.73 -11.02 -12.48
C SER A 124 29.52 -10.39 -11.32
N ILE A 125 29.83 -9.12 -11.48
CA ILE A 125 30.38 -8.23 -10.46
C ILE A 125 29.22 -7.70 -9.59
N GLY A 126 28.07 -7.42 -10.22
CA GLY A 126 26.89 -6.83 -9.61
C GLY A 126 26.50 -5.51 -10.27
N ARG A 127 25.58 -4.78 -9.63
CA ARG A 127 25.17 -3.44 -10.08
C ARG A 127 26.13 -2.40 -9.57
N VAL A 128 26.58 -1.50 -10.45
CA VAL A 128 27.49 -0.41 -10.15
C VAL A 128 26.92 0.91 -10.69
N ASP A 129 27.20 1.99 -10.03
CA ASP A 129 26.86 3.33 -10.52
C ASP A 129 27.85 3.83 -11.59
N ALA A 130 27.55 4.98 -12.18
CA ALA A 130 28.40 5.59 -13.22
C ALA A 130 29.81 5.92 -12.72
N ARG A 131 29.98 6.24 -11.44
CA ARG A 131 31.27 6.56 -10.82
C ARG A 131 32.14 5.32 -10.69
N VAL A 132 31.57 4.23 -10.15
CA VAL A 132 32.27 2.94 -10.02
C VAL A 132 32.57 2.36 -11.40
N ARG A 133 31.65 2.50 -12.36
CA ARG A 133 31.87 2.12 -13.77
C ARG A 133 33.12 2.81 -14.32
N ALA A 134 33.20 4.15 -14.25
CA ALA A 134 34.34 4.91 -14.76
C ALA A 134 35.65 4.47 -14.06
N ALA A 135 35.62 4.25 -12.75
CA ALA A 135 36.77 3.78 -12.01
C ALA A 135 37.21 2.36 -12.42
N LEU A 136 36.28 1.48 -12.75
CA LEU A 136 36.58 0.14 -13.27
C LEU A 136 37.14 0.18 -14.69
N GLU A 137 36.61 1.05 -15.58
CA GLU A 137 37.14 1.25 -16.93
C GLU A 137 38.58 1.78 -16.91
N ASP A 138 38.93 2.66 -15.94
CA ASP A 138 40.29 3.15 -15.75
C ASP A 138 41.22 2.08 -15.15
N ALA A 139 40.76 1.27 -14.20
CA ALA A 139 41.58 0.31 -13.48
C ALA A 139 41.88 -0.97 -14.27
N VAL A 140 40.95 -1.42 -15.11
CA VAL A 140 40.99 -2.69 -15.85
C VAL A 140 40.83 -2.43 -17.34
N ARG A 141 41.88 -2.72 -18.12
CA ARG A 141 41.93 -2.39 -19.56
C ARG A 141 41.06 -3.26 -20.44
N ALA A 142 40.79 -4.51 -20.05
CA ALA A 142 40.03 -5.45 -20.87
C ALA A 142 39.28 -6.45 -20.00
N GLY A 143 38.21 -7.03 -20.53
CA GLY A 143 37.44 -8.08 -19.86
C GLY A 143 36.39 -7.57 -18.87
N ILE A 144 36.08 -6.27 -18.86
CA ILE A 144 34.90 -5.76 -18.14
C ILE A 144 33.83 -5.33 -19.15
N HIS A 145 32.62 -5.79 -18.91
CA HIS A 145 31.46 -5.48 -19.73
C HIS A 145 30.38 -4.85 -18.86
N PHE A 146 29.70 -3.82 -19.39
CA PHE A 146 28.65 -3.08 -18.71
C PHE A 146 27.36 -3.14 -19.52
N THR A 147 26.28 -3.55 -18.89
CA THR A 147 24.94 -3.45 -19.46
C THR A 147 24.20 -2.34 -18.72
N PRO A 148 23.71 -1.31 -19.40
CA PRO A 148 22.96 -0.24 -18.73
C PRO A 148 21.66 -0.80 -18.16
N VAL A 149 21.38 -0.46 -16.92
CA VAL A 149 20.15 -0.82 -16.21
C VAL A 149 19.63 0.41 -15.47
N VAL A 150 18.36 0.38 -15.12
CA VAL A 150 17.76 1.39 -14.25
C VAL A 150 17.66 0.81 -12.85
N ASP A 151 18.28 1.48 -11.89
CA ASP A 151 18.23 1.10 -10.48
C ASP A 151 17.24 1.99 -9.72
N ARG A 152 16.57 1.43 -8.71
CA ARG A 152 15.66 2.18 -7.85
C ARG A 152 16.39 2.64 -6.60
N ALA A 153 16.50 3.94 -6.41
CA ALA A 153 17.15 4.57 -5.27
C ALA A 153 16.10 5.15 -4.31
N TYR A 154 16.38 5.03 -3.03
CA TYR A 154 15.60 5.62 -1.94
C TYR A 154 16.53 6.56 -1.18
N PRO A 155 16.56 7.87 -1.53
CA PRO A 155 17.55 8.82 -1.01
C PRO A 155 17.56 8.92 0.50
N GLU A 156 16.39 8.80 1.14
CA GLU A 156 16.20 8.91 2.59
C GLU A 156 16.42 7.57 3.34
N GLY A 157 16.99 6.57 2.67
CA GLY A 157 17.30 5.27 3.27
C GLY A 157 16.07 4.52 3.76
N ASP A 158 15.98 4.31 5.07
CA ASP A 158 14.88 3.54 5.69
C ASP A 158 13.66 4.41 6.03
N LEU A 159 13.74 5.72 5.92
CA LEU A 159 12.62 6.62 6.18
C LEU A 159 11.49 6.37 5.18
N ALA A 160 10.28 6.26 5.68
CA ALA A 160 9.08 5.92 4.94
C ALA A 160 9.12 4.55 4.20
N ARG A 161 10.13 3.69 4.46
CA ARG A 161 10.31 2.41 3.75
C ARG A 161 9.10 1.48 3.84
N THR A 162 8.47 1.41 5.00
CA THR A 162 7.25 0.60 5.19
C THR A 162 6.10 1.10 4.31
N LEU A 163 5.98 2.41 4.16
CA LEU A 163 4.98 3.06 3.32
C LEU A 163 5.33 2.91 1.83
N LEU A 164 6.56 3.25 1.44
CA LEU A 164 7.02 3.20 0.05
C LEU A 164 7.03 1.76 -0.48
N GLY A 165 7.49 0.82 0.31
CA GLY A 165 7.63 -0.57 -0.11
C GLY A 165 8.89 -0.81 -0.94
N SER A 166 8.82 -1.71 -1.92
CA SER A 166 9.97 -2.14 -2.72
C SER A 166 9.58 -2.52 -4.14
N VAL A 167 10.59 -2.56 -5.01
CA VAL A 167 10.51 -3.11 -6.36
C VAL A 167 11.28 -4.44 -6.44
N ASP A 168 10.99 -5.24 -7.45
CA ASP A 168 11.77 -6.43 -7.79
C ASP A 168 13.01 -6.08 -8.63
N GLU A 169 13.78 -7.11 -9.03
CA GLU A 169 14.99 -6.95 -9.85
C GLU A 169 14.72 -6.33 -11.23
N LYS A 170 13.48 -6.43 -11.73
CA LYS A 170 13.06 -5.87 -13.00
C LYS A 170 12.46 -4.46 -12.88
N GLY A 171 12.39 -3.94 -11.64
CA GLY A 171 11.84 -2.62 -11.35
C GLY A 171 10.31 -2.59 -11.23
N ALA A 172 9.61 -3.73 -11.19
CA ALA A 172 8.18 -3.79 -10.93
C ALA A 172 7.88 -3.67 -9.44
N GLY A 173 6.78 -2.98 -9.09
CA GLY A 173 6.37 -2.78 -7.71
C GLY A 173 6.01 -4.09 -7.01
N ARG A 174 6.59 -4.36 -5.83
CA ARG A 174 6.40 -5.57 -5.05
C ARG A 174 5.56 -5.36 -3.79
N SER A 175 5.68 -4.22 -3.16
CA SER A 175 4.96 -3.87 -1.93
C SER A 175 4.76 -2.36 -1.79
N GLY A 176 3.91 -1.95 -0.84
CA GLY A 176 3.69 -0.55 -0.48
C GLY A 176 3.19 0.31 -1.64
N LEU A 177 3.59 1.57 -1.66
CA LEU A 177 3.23 2.53 -2.70
C LEU A 177 3.85 2.20 -4.07
N GLU A 178 5.02 1.55 -4.09
CA GLU A 178 5.62 1.07 -5.33
C GLU A 178 4.69 0.10 -6.06
N LEU A 179 4.05 -0.81 -5.33
CA LEU A 179 3.05 -1.72 -5.90
C LEU A 179 1.74 -1.00 -6.23
N LEU A 180 1.28 -0.12 -5.33
CA LEU A 180 0.03 0.62 -5.53
C LEU A 180 0.04 1.45 -6.81
N PHE A 181 1.14 2.15 -7.07
CA PHE A 181 1.30 3.05 -8.20
C PHE A 181 2.06 2.43 -9.37
N ASP A 182 2.24 1.11 -9.37
CA ASP A 182 3.05 0.43 -10.39
C ASP A 182 2.65 0.82 -11.81
N THR A 183 1.35 0.84 -12.11
CA THR A 183 0.82 1.22 -13.44
C THR A 183 1.06 2.69 -13.82
N LEU A 184 1.28 3.58 -12.85
CA LEU A 184 1.62 4.98 -13.09
C LEU A 184 3.13 5.16 -13.23
N LEU A 185 3.87 4.47 -12.34
CA LEU A 185 5.32 4.62 -12.22
C LEU A 185 6.08 3.87 -13.31
N VAL A 186 5.54 2.75 -13.81
CA VAL A 186 6.21 1.96 -14.85
C VAL A 186 6.29 2.77 -16.14
N GLY A 187 7.50 2.90 -16.70
CA GLY A 187 7.71 3.50 -18.00
C GLY A 187 7.45 2.50 -19.14
N THR A 188 7.51 2.99 -20.36
CA THR A 188 7.47 2.16 -21.56
C THR A 188 8.87 1.96 -22.09
N ALA A 189 9.35 0.73 -22.09
CA ALA A 189 10.66 0.40 -22.62
C ALA A 189 10.81 0.82 -24.08
N GLY A 190 12.00 1.23 -24.44
CA GLY A 190 12.40 1.46 -25.82
C GLY A 190 12.96 0.18 -26.42
N GLU A 191 13.24 0.23 -27.70
CA GLU A 191 13.84 -0.87 -28.47
C GLU A 191 14.97 -0.34 -29.33
N VAL A 192 16.08 -1.07 -29.37
CA VAL A 192 17.16 -0.85 -30.30
C VAL A 192 17.46 -2.12 -31.08
N VAL A 193 17.57 -1.98 -32.40
CA VAL A 193 17.94 -3.08 -33.28
C VAL A 193 19.44 -3.01 -33.55
N TRP A 194 20.14 -4.10 -33.27
CA TRP A 194 21.55 -4.29 -33.58
C TRP A 194 21.70 -5.23 -34.75
N MET A 195 22.53 -4.90 -35.72
CA MET A 195 22.97 -5.85 -36.71
C MET A 195 24.17 -6.65 -36.17
N VAL A 196 24.12 -7.96 -36.40
CA VAL A 196 25.19 -8.89 -36.03
C VAL A 196 25.85 -9.38 -37.32
N ASP A 197 27.17 -9.20 -37.43
CA ASP A 197 27.92 -9.72 -38.55
C ASP A 197 28.24 -11.24 -38.43
N ALA A 198 28.83 -11.80 -39.44
CA ALA A 198 29.22 -13.20 -39.45
C ALA A 198 30.29 -13.59 -38.40
N ARG A 199 30.91 -12.61 -37.77
CA ARG A 199 31.91 -12.78 -36.69
C ARG A 199 31.27 -12.58 -35.29
N GLY A 200 29.97 -12.19 -35.24
CA GLY A 200 29.25 -11.91 -34.00
C GLY A 200 29.44 -10.48 -33.49
N GLU A 201 30.07 -9.57 -34.29
CA GLU A 201 30.20 -8.17 -33.93
C GLU A 201 28.86 -7.45 -34.14
N ARG A 202 28.50 -6.56 -33.20
CA ARG A 202 27.23 -5.83 -33.20
C ARG A 202 27.44 -4.40 -33.62
N TYR A 203 26.65 -3.92 -34.59
CA TYR A 203 26.62 -2.50 -34.98
C TYR A 203 25.21 -1.94 -34.84
N PRO A 204 25.06 -0.70 -34.36
CA PRO A 204 23.75 -0.06 -34.28
C PRO A 204 23.19 0.19 -35.69
N VAL A 205 21.92 -0.12 -35.92
CA VAL A 205 21.23 0.26 -37.15
C VAL A 205 20.92 1.75 -37.09
N PRO A 206 21.43 2.59 -38.02
CA PRO A 206 21.13 4.00 -38.04
C PRO A 206 19.62 4.23 -38.27
N GLU A 207 18.95 4.94 -37.38
CA GLU A 207 17.62 5.57 -37.45
C GLU A 207 16.38 4.65 -37.69
N ALA A 208 16.48 3.56 -38.41
CA ALA A 208 15.34 2.68 -38.67
C ALA A 208 15.27 1.56 -37.63
N GLY A 209 14.36 1.66 -36.65
CA GLY A 209 14.13 0.61 -35.66
C GLY A 209 14.54 0.96 -34.23
N ARG A 210 14.73 2.25 -33.92
CA ARG A 210 14.97 2.70 -32.54
C ARG A 210 13.72 3.36 -32.01
N SER A 211 13.11 2.80 -30.97
CA SER A 211 12.13 3.49 -30.14
C SER A 211 12.83 3.96 -28.85
N LEU A 212 12.67 5.22 -28.52
CA LEU A 212 13.21 5.74 -27.25
C LEU A 212 12.34 5.27 -26.09
N PRO A 213 12.95 4.89 -24.94
CA PRO A 213 12.21 4.59 -23.75
C PRO A 213 11.46 5.85 -23.26
N ARG A 214 10.26 5.64 -22.74
CA ARG A 214 9.46 6.71 -22.14
C ARG A 214 9.40 6.47 -20.64
N PRO A 215 9.88 7.40 -19.81
CA PRO A 215 9.81 7.29 -18.36
C PRO A 215 8.37 7.17 -17.86
N GLY A 216 8.21 6.59 -16.67
CA GLY A 216 6.93 6.58 -15.96
C GLY A 216 6.54 7.97 -15.46
N ARG A 217 5.34 8.07 -14.93
CA ARG A 217 4.80 9.31 -14.34
C ARG A 217 5.30 9.49 -12.93
N ASP A 218 5.49 10.73 -12.50
CA ASP A 218 5.87 11.07 -11.14
C ASP A 218 4.65 11.21 -10.24
N VAL A 219 4.77 10.71 -9.01
CA VAL A 219 3.72 10.75 -7.98
C VAL A 219 4.18 11.61 -6.82
N TYR A 220 3.43 12.65 -6.52
CA TYR A 220 3.62 13.51 -5.36
C TYR A 220 2.62 13.11 -4.30
N LEU A 221 3.12 12.76 -3.12
CA LEU A 221 2.30 12.36 -1.98
C LEU A 221 1.79 13.56 -1.19
N THR A 222 0.82 13.33 -0.31
CA THR A 222 0.43 14.28 0.73
C THR A 222 1.35 14.22 1.93
N ILE A 223 2.17 13.18 2.04
CA ILE A 223 3.16 12.97 3.11
C ILE A 223 4.14 14.11 3.16
N ASP A 224 4.39 14.59 4.36
CA ASP A 224 5.46 15.50 4.70
C ASP A 224 6.64 14.70 5.27
N LEU A 225 7.81 14.87 4.66
CA LEU A 225 8.97 14.05 5.03
C LEU A 225 9.47 14.32 6.45
N GLU A 226 9.35 15.56 6.93
CA GLU A 226 9.76 15.93 8.29
C GLU A 226 8.80 15.36 9.33
N LEU A 227 7.49 15.50 9.08
CA LEU A 227 6.46 14.90 9.93
C LEU A 227 6.54 13.38 9.94
N GLN A 228 6.85 12.77 8.80
CA GLN A 228 7.08 11.32 8.70
C GLN A 228 8.28 10.90 9.55
N ALA A 229 9.38 11.65 9.49
CA ALA A 229 10.58 11.37 10.29
C ALA A 229 10.30 11.47 11.80
N ILE A 230 9.60 12.52 12.22
CA ILE A 230 9.18 12.70 13.62
C ILE A 230 8.29 11.53 14.07
N ALA A 231 7.31 11.15 13.24
CA ALA A 231 6.39 10.05 13.56
C ALA A 231 7.11 8.70 13.67
N GLU A 232 8.01 8.38 12.73
CA GLU A 232 8.77 7.12 12.76
C GLU A 232 9.72 7.06 13.95
N GLN A 233 10.44 8.14 14.23
CA GLN A 233 11.36 8.21 15.37
C GLN A 233 10.61 8.05 16.70
N ALA A 234 9.49 8.75 16.86
CA ALA A 234 8.67 8.65 18.08
C ALA A 234 8.09 7.25 18.26
N LEU A 235 7.64 6.61 17.16
CA LEU A 235 7.15 5.23 17.18
C LEU A 235 8.25 4.25 17.56
N GLU A 236 9.42 4.34 16.93
CA GLU A 236 10.55 3.44 17.19
C GLU A 236 11.01 3.53 18.64
N GLN A 237 11.15 4.75 19.16
CA GLN A 237 11.47 4.99 20.57
C GLN A 237 10.40 4.37 21.49
N ALA A 238 9.12 4.60 21.21
CA ALA A 238 8.03 4.05 22.01
C ALA A 238 8.01 2.51 22.00
N LEU A 239 8.28 1.88 20.85
CA LEU A 239 8.37 0.42 20.74
C LEU A 239 9.53 -0.13 21.58
N ALA A 240 10.69 0.53 21.53
CA ALA A 240 11.86 0.13 22.32
C ALA A 240 11.62 0.28 23.83
N GLU A 241 11.00 1.38 24.27
CA GLU A 241 10.76 1.67 25.69
C GLU A 241 9.64 0.82 26.30
N THR A 242 8.57 0.55 25.54
CA THR A 242 7.42 -0.20 26.04
C THR A 242 7.51 -1.70 25.78
N GLY A 243 8.45 -2.15 24.98
CA GLY A 243 8.53 -3.54 24.51
C GLY A 243 7.31 -3.97 23.68
N SER A 244 6.62 -3.00 23.07
CA SER A 244 5.45 -3.27 22.22
C SER A 244 5.82 -4.06 20.98
N SER A 245 4.94 -4.96 20.55
CA SER A 245 5.17 -5.81 19.36
C SER A 245 4.97 -5.08 18.03
N GLY A 246 4.39 -3.89 18.07
CA GLY A 246 4.13 -3.04 16.93
C GLY A 246 3.35 -1.80 17.34
N GLY A 247 3.10 -0.93 16.38
CA GLY A 247 2.34 0.30 16.61
C GLY A 247 2.15 1.11 15.33
N ASP A 248 1.37 2.17 15.47
CA ASP A 248 1.11 3.17 14.44
C ASP A 248 1.18 4.57 15.02
N VAL A 249 1.74 5.52 14.27
CA VAL A 249 1.58 6.96 14.46
C VAL A 249 1.12 7.56 13.15
N LEU A 250 -0.07 8.16 13.14
CA LEU A 250 -0.65 8.82 11.98
C LEU A 250 -0.87 10.29 12.26
N MET A 251 -0.66 11.10 11.24
CA MET A 251 -1.00 12.53 11.25
C MET A 251 -1.80 12.87 9.99
N ALA A 252 -2.89 13.64 10.15
CA ALA A 252 -3.75 14.04 9.05
C ALA A 252 -4.27 15.47 9.23
N ASP A 253 -4.47 16.18 8.13
CA ASP A 253 -5.22 17.45 8.12
C ASP A 253 -6.73 17.16 8.11
N PRO A 254 -7.47 17.56 9.16
CA PRO A 254 -8.92 17.28 9.23
C PRO A 254 -9.74 18.01 8.17
N ARG A 255 -9.25 19.10 7.59
CA ARG A 255 -9.99 19.93 6.63
C ARG A 255 -9.91 19.40 5.22
N THR A 256 -8.78 18.80 4.88
CA THR A 256 -8.50 18.29 3.53
C THR A 256 -8.59 16.77 3.46
N GLY A 257 -8.41 16.08 4.59
CA GLY A 257 -8.25 14.62 4.64
C GLY A 257 -6.83 14.16 4.25
N GLU A 258 -5.90 15.07 3.94
CA GLU A 258 -4.53 14.71 3.58
C GLU A 258 -3.84 13.98 4.74
N LEU A 259 -3.26 12.81 4.45
CA LEU A 259 -2.38 12.10 5.37
C LEU A 259 -0.99 12.72 5.29
N LEU A 260 -0.55 13.33 6.39
CA LEU A 260 0.72 14.05 6.47
C LEU A 260 1.87 13.13 6.90
N ALA A 261 1.58 12.14 7.74
CA ALA A 261 2.52 11.09 8.12
C ALA A 261 1.79 9.78 8.40
N VAL A 262 2.43 8.66 8.04
CA VAL A 262 1.95 7.29 8.28
C VAL A 262 3.13 6.42 8.69
N ALA A 263 3.43 6.38 9.97
CA ALA A 263 4.42 5.50 10.55
C ALA A 263 3.74 4.23 11.10
N SER A 264 4.17 3.07 10.64
CA SER A 264 3.63 1.76 11.06
C SER A 264 4.74 0.75 11.21
N ARG A 265 4.69 -0.06 12.27
CA ARG A 265 5.62 -1.18 12.52
C ARG A 265 4.86 -2.40 13.03
N ARG A 266 5.24 -3.60 12.59
CA ARG A 266 4.67 -4.90 13.02
C ARG A 266 5.76 -5.97 13.12
N GLY A 267 6.67 -5.86 14.09
CA GLY A 267 7.83 -6.76 14.19
C GLY A 267 8.58 -6.84 12.87
N ASP A 268 8.93 -8.05 12.44
CA ASP A 268 9.66 -8.28 11.17
C ASP A 268 8.75 -8.35 9.92
N ARG A 269 7.45 -8.09 10.04
CA ARG A 269 6.51 -8.14 8.92
C ARG A 269 6.58 -6.84 8.12
N ASN A 270 7.15 -6.90 6.94
CA ASN A 270 7.30 -5.76 6.03
C ASN A 270 6.33 -5.82 4.82
N PHE A 271 5.19 -6.50 4.96
CA PHE A 271 4.21 -6.61 3.88
C PHE A 271 2.98 -5.76 4.17
N GLY A 272 2.63 -4.87 3.24
CA GLY A 272 1.50 -3.98 3.36
C GLY A 272 1.78 -2.74 4.22
N ILE A 273 0.76 -1.94 4.44
CA ILE A 273 0.79 -0.74 5.30
C ILE A 273 -0.20 -0.99 6.44
N PRO A 274 0.27 -1.46 7.61
CA PRO A 274 -0.59 -1.95 8.69
C PRO A 274 -1.67 -0.95 9.14
N ALA A 275 -1.37 0.35 9.09
CA ALA A 275 -2.34 1.40 9.41
C ALA A 275 -3.63 1.34 8.59
N PHE A 276 -3.60 0.71 7.40
CA PHE A 276 -4.75 0.55 6.50
C PHE A 276 -5.30 -0.88 6.48
N THR A 277 -4.46 -1.88 6.81
CA THR A 277 -4.80 -3.30 6.60
C THR A 277 -5.13 -4.05 7.88
N ASP A 278 -4.61 -3.61 9.04
CA ASP A 278 -4.70 -4.34 10.31
C ASP A 278 -5.77 -3.73 11.23
N PRO A 279 -7.01 -4.27 11.22
CA PRO A 279 -8.06 -3.74 12.06
C PRO A 279 -7.92 -4.24 13.50
N TYR A 280 -8.30 -3.39 14.46
CA TYR A 280 -8.30 -3.66 15.89
C TYR A 280 -9.55 -3.11 16.58
N GLU A 281 -9.85 -3.57 17.78
CA GLU A 281 -10.93 -3.00 18.58
C GLU A 281 -10.47 -1.66 19.17
N PRO A 282 -11.17 -0.53 18.88
CA PRO A 282 -10.72 0.81 19.28
C PRO A 282 -10.87 1.08 20.78
N GLY A 283 -11.68 0.30 21.48
CA GLY A 283 -11.98 0.55 22.89
C GLY A 283 -12.59 1.93 23.12
N SER A 284 -12.20 2.58 24.21
CA SER A 284 -12.81 3.85 24.66
C SER A 284 -12.64 5.02 23.69
N THR A 285 -11.83 4.91 22.63
CA THR A 285 -11.73 5.97 21.61
C THR A 285 -13.00 6.11 20.77
N VAL A 286 -13.95 5.17 20.85
CA VAL A 286 -15.24 5.26 20.16
C VAL A 286 -16.29 6.08 20.93
N LYS A 287 -16.12 6.27 22.23
CA LYS A 287 -17.12 6.96 23.09
C LYS A 287 -17.50 8.37 22.65
N PRO A 288 -16.58 9.20 22.10
CA PRO A 288 -16.96 10.51 21.56
C PRO A 288 -18.04 10.43 20.49
N PHE A 289 -18.01 9.41 19.63
CA PHE A 289 -19.01 9.22 18.56
C PHE A 289 -20.38 8.83 19.13
N LEU A 290 -20.41 8.05 20.23
CA LEU A 290 -21.65 7.77 20.96
C LEU A 290 -22.28 9.05 21.49
N VAL A 291 -21.50 9.87 22.21
CA VAL A 291 -22.00 11.12 22.81
C VAL A 291 -22.41 12.11 21.71
N ALA A 292 -21.60 12.24 20.65
CA ALA A 292 -21.95 13.06 19.49
C ALA A 292 -23.28 12.65 18.86
N THR A 293 -23.54 11.34 18.72
CA THR A 293 -24.80 10.83 18.21
C THR A 293 -25.98 11.19 19.10
N LEU A 294 -25.83 11.00 20.41
CA LEU A 294 -26.89 11.28 21.36
C LEU A 294 -27.23 12.76 21.45
N LEU A 295 -26.22 13.65 21.39
CA LEU A 295 -26.42 15.11 21.33
C LEU A 295 -27.08 15.50 20.02
N GLN A 296 -26.63 14.96 18.89
CA GLN A 296 -27.20 15.25 17.57
C GLN A 296 -28.69 14.91 17.49
N GLU A 297 -29.11 13.84 18.14
CA GLU A 297 -30.51 13.39 18.20
C GLU A 297 -31.27 13.97 19.40
N SER A 298 -30.65 14.88 20.19
CA SER A 298 -31.26 15.50 21.37
C SER A 298 -31.76 14.45 22.40
N LEU A 299 -31.05 13.35 22.53
CA LEU A 299 -31.40 12.24 23.44
C LEU A 299 -30.77 12.41 24.84
N VAL A 300 -29.84 13.33 24.98
CA VAL A 300 -29.14 13.67 26.23
C VAL A 300 -28.78 15.13 26.30
N ASP A 301 -28.62 15.63 27.52
CA ASP A 301 -27.96 16.89 27.85
C ASP A 301 -26.61 16.61 28.52
N LEU A 302 -25.58 17.45 28.32
CA LEU A 302 -24.23 17.22 28.84
C LEU A 302 -24.17 17.13 30.36
N ASP A 303 -25.01 17.89 31.04
CA ASP A 303 -25.09 17.95 32.52
C ASP A 303 -25.97 16.86 33.13
N GLU A 304 -26.68 16.12 32.29
CA GLU A 304 -27.55 15.02 32.74
C GLU A 304 -26.74 13.96 33.48
N ARG A 305 -27.17 13.60 34.70
CA ARG A 305 -26.46 12.64 35.54
C ARG A 305 -26.97 11.21 35.33
N VAL A 306 -26.01 10.31 35.16
CA VAL A 306 -26.23 8.87 34.98
C VAL A 306 -25.60 8.15 36.18
N ASP A 307 -26.37 7.28 36.82
CA ASP A 307 -25.87 6.37 37.85
C ASP A 307 -24.92 5.34 37.19
N VAL A 308 -23.68 5.28 37.64
CA VAL A 308 -22.64 4.37 37.13
C VAL A 308 -22.28 3.27 38.13
N GLU A 309 -23.22 2.95 39.07
CA GLU A 309 -23.21 1.78 39.94
C GLU A 309 -21.91 1.63 40.75
N ASN A 310 -21.32 2.72 41.16
CA ASN A 310 -20.04 2.74 41.87
C ASN A 310 -18.95 1.87 41.18
N GLY A 311 -18.96 1.88 39.83
CA GLY A 311 -17.96 1.21 38.97
C GLY A 311 -18.19 -0.28 38.71
N VAL A 312 -19.30 -0.89 39.16
CA VAL A 312 -19.60 -2.31 38.91
C VAL A 312 -21.09 -2.51 38.61
N TRP A 313 -21.43 -2.70 37.36
CA TRP A 313 -22.80 -2.93 36.92
C TRP A 313 -23.03 -4.38 36.48
N ASN A 314 -23.84 -5.10 37.25
CA ASN A 314 -24.22 -6.47 36.94
C ASN A 314 -25.52 -6.49 36.12
N THR A 315 -25.41 -6.83 34.86
CA THR A 315 -26.55 -7.01 33.94
C THR A 315 -26.99 -8.49 33.92
N ALA A 316 -28.13 -8.78 33.29
CA ALA A 316 -28.58 -10.16 33.10
C ALA A 316 -27.62 -11.04 32.28
N HIS A 317 -26.73 -10.41 31.48
CA HIS A 317 -25.89 -11.11 30.52
C HIS A 317 -24.40 -11.05 30.84
N ARG A 318 -23.94 -10.00 31.54
CA ARG A 318 -22.53 -9.80 31.90
C ARG A 318 -22.36 -8.73 32.99
N THR A 319 -21.20 -8.71 33.60
CA THR A 319 -20.76 -7.60 34.46
C THR A 319 -19.96 -6.59 33.63
N ILE A 320 -20.33 -5.29 33.67
CA ILE A 320 -19.56 -4.19 33.10
C ILE A 320 -18.84 -3.50 34.27
N ARG A 321 -17.58 -3.11 34.04
CA ARG A 321 -16.75 -2.47 35.07
C ARG A 321 -16.12 -1.21 34.52
N ASP A 322 -16.03 -0.20 35.39
CA ASP A 322 -15.21 1.00 35.19
C ASP A 322 -13.86 0.84 35.90
N VAL A 323 -12.89 1.62 35.50
CA VAL A 323 -11.55 1.65 36.12
C VAL A 323 -11.62 2.26 37.52
N HIS A 324 -12.47 3.28 37.70
CA HIS A 324 -12.69 3.96 38.95
C HIS A 324 -14.19 3.88 39.31
N GLY A 325 -14.47 3.75 40.61
CA GLY A 325 -15.85 3.78 41.11
C GLY A 325 -16.34 5.22 41.31
N TYR A 326 -17.46 5.54 40.67
CA TYR A 326 -18.25 6.74 40.87
C TYR A 326 -19.69 6.33 41.12
N ASP A 327 -20.41 7.11 41.92
CA ASP A 327 -21.83 6.88 42.14
C ASP A 327 -22.64 7.33 40.90
N THR A 328 -22.50 8.61 40.56
CA THR A 328 -23.12 9.18 39.36
C THR A 328 -22.11 10.04 38.58
N LEU A 329 -22.24 10.05 37.27
CA LEU A 329 -21.46 10.91 36.36
C LEU A 329 -22.40 11.67 35.43
N SER A 330 -22.07 12.92 35.09
CA SER A 330 -22.73 13.59 33.97
C SER A 330 -22.31 12.97 32.64
N VAL A 331 -23.03 13.27 31.54
CA VAL A 331 -22.68 12.80 30.21
C VAL A 331 -21.27 13.28 29.83
N ALA A 332 -20.91 14.49 30.17
CA ALA A 332 -19.55 15.01 29.98
C ALA A 332 -18.51 14.26 30.81
N GLU A 333 -18.78 14.00 32.08
CA GLU A 333 -17.91 13.25 33.01
C GLU A 333 -17.74 11.78 32.56
N ILE A 334 -18.74 11.18 31.92
CA ILE A 334 -18.62 9.83 31.31
C ILE A 334 -17.52 9.79 30.25
N LEU A 335 -17.36 10.84 29.43
CA LEU A 335 -16.23 10.95 28.49
C LEU A 335 -14.92 11.25 29.21
N LEU A 336 -14.92 12.19 30.15
CA LEU A 336 -13.75 12.64 30.93
C LEU A 336 -13.09 11.44 31.64
N HIS A 337 -13.88 10.70 32.42
CA HIS A 337 -13.42 9.53 33.19
C HIS A 337 -13.47 8.23 32.41
N SER A 338 -13.96 8.27 31.16
CA SER A 338 -14.04 7.11 30.29
C SER A 338 -14.89 5.95 30.83
N SER A 339 -16.03 6.25 31.50
CA SER A 339 -16.90 5.22 32.07
C SER A 339 -17.48 4.29 31.00
N ASN A 340 -17.30 2.97 31.15
CA ASN A 340 -17.91 1.94 30.32
C ASN A 340 -19.39 1.74 30.67
N ILE A 341 -19.71 1.83 31.97
CA ILE A 341 -21.07 1.68 32.49
C ILE A 341 -21.92 2.84 31.98
N GLY A 342 -21.41 4.08 32.11
CA GLY A 342 -22.09 5.26 31.59
C GLY A 342 -22.36 5.16 30.08
N ALA A 343 -21.33 4.82 29.30
CA ALA A 343 -21.47 4.63 27.85
C ALA A 343 -22.50 3.54 27.49
N ALA A 344 -22.49 2.40 28.20
CA ALA A 344 -23.43 1.31 27.98
C ALA A 344 -24.87 1.73 28.31
N LYS A 345 -25.11 2.43 29.42
CA LYS A 345 -26.42 2.95 29.78
C LYS A 345 -26.92 4.02 28.81
N LEU A 346 -26.04 4.91 28.37
CA LEU A 346 -26.35 5.92 27.36
C LEU A 346 -26.73 5.29 26.03
N SER A 347 -26.03 4.23 25.59
CA SER A 347 -26.35 3.56 24.31
C SER A 347 -27.75 2.97 24.27
N ALA A 348 -28.32 2.61 25.42
CA ALA A 348 -29.69 2.08 25.51
C ALA A 348 -30.79 3.11 25.23
N ARG A 349 -30.43 4.42 25.12
CA ARG A 349 -31.38 5.50 24.82
C ARG A 349 -31.70 5.62 23.32
N MET A 350 -30.89 5.02 22.48
CA MET A 350 -31.11 4.96 21.04
C MET A 350 -31.47 3.53 20.60
N ASP A 351 -32.14 3.41 19.47
CA ASP A 351 -32.33 2.11 18.87
C ASP A 351 -31.05 1.59 18.19
N ARG A 352 -30.97 0.28 17.96
CA ARG A 352 -29.80 -0.37 17.37
C ARG A 352 -29.50 0.12 15.96
N GLY A 353 -30.55 0.46 15.20
CA GLY A 353 -30.43 0.98 13.82
C GLY A 353 -29.76 2.34 13.80
N LEU A 354 -30.15 3.21 14.72
CA LEU A 354 -29.58 4.56 14.86
C LEU A 354 -28.09 4.48 15.24
N GLN A 355 -27.73 3.68 16.26
CA GLN A 355 -26.33 3.48 16.62
C GLN A 355 -25.49 2.94 15.47
N TYR A 356 -26.01 1.96 14.74
CA TYR A 356 -25.34 1.42 13.56
C TYR A 356 -25.18 2.47 12.46
N ALA A 357 -26.21 3.25 12.17
CA ALA A 357 -26.19 4.26 11.12
C ALA A 357 -25.10 5.30 11.40
N TYR A 358 -25.04 5.86 12.61
CA TYR A 358 -24.02 6.84 12.95
C TYR A 358 -22.60 6.27 12.96
N LEU A 359 -22.40 5.06 13.48
CA LEU A 359 -21.08 4.40 13.38
C LEU A 359 -20.65 4.23 11.90
N ARG A 360 -21.59 3.88 11.03
CA ARG A 360 -21.35 3.81 9.57
C ARG A 360 -21.06 5.18 8.97
N ASP A 361 -21.78 6.20 9.40
CA ASP A 361 -21.61 7.55 8.90
C ASP A 361 -20.28 8.16 9.32
N PHE A 362 -19.75 7.82 10.50
CA PHE A 362 -18.38 8.13 10.89
C PHE A 362 -17.31 7.30 10.16
N GLY A 363 -17.69 6.35 9.30
CA GLY A 363 -16.79 5.58 8.43
C GLY A 363 -16.44 4.18 8.92
N PHE A 364 -16.94 3.75 10.08
CA PHE A 364 -16.64 2.41 10.60
C PHE A 364 -17.32 1.30 9.78
N GLY A 365 -16.61 0.19 9.59
CA GLY A 365 -17.10 -0.96 8.82
C GLY A 365 -17.17 -0.74 7.31
N THR A 366 -16.52 0.31 6.77
CA THR A 366 -16.37 0.60 5.33
C THR A 366 -14.95 1.03 5.02
N PRO A 367 -14.39 0.68 3.84
CA PRO A 367 -13.13 1.26 3.40
C PRO A 367 -13.23 2.80 3.36
N THR A 368 -12.15 3.49 3.71
CA THR A 368 -12.12 4.95 3.69
C THR A 368 -12.09 5.51 2.27
N GLY A 369 -11.66 4.68 1.31
CA GLY A 369 -11.49 5.07 -0.08
C GLY A 369 -10.17 5.77 -0.37
N VAL A 370 -9.18 5.63 0.49
CA VAL A 370 -7.81 6.13 0.30
C VAL A 370 -7.09 5.46 -0.89
N ARG A 371 -7.70 4.43 -1.48
CA ARG A 371 -7.21 3.68 -2.66
C ARG A 371 -5.88 2.97 -2.44
N VAL A 372 -5.66 2.46 -1.23
CA VAL A 372 -4.51 1.59 -0.93
C VAL A 372 -4.89 0.13 -1.17
N PRO A 373 -4.02 -0.71 -1.77
CA PRO A 373 -4.30 -2.12 -1.96
C PRO A 373 -4.60 -2.80 -0.62
N SER A 374 -5.60 -3.67 -0.62
CA SER A 374 -5.98 -4.44 0.57
C SER A 374 -6.41 -3.60 1.76
N GLU A 375 -6.91 -2.37 1.53
CA GLU A 375 -7.52 -1.57 2.59
C GLU A 375 -8.61 -2.39 3.29
N SER A 376 -8.52 -2.52 4.61
CA SER A 376 -9.49 -3.23 5.41
C SER A 376 -10.72 -2.35 5.69
N ALA A 377 -11.91 -2.90 5.48
CA ALA A 377 -13.15 -2.25 5.89
C ALA A 377 -13.36 -2.22 7.41
N GLY A 378 -12.49 -2.92 8.19
CA GLY A 378 -12.81 -3.21 9.58
C GLY A 378 -14.01 -4.15 9.71
N LEU A 379 -14.68 -4.12 10.85
CA LEU A 379 -15.89 -4.93 11.09
C LEU A 379 -16.93 -4.11 11.87
N LEU A 380 -18.10 -3.95 11.30
CA LEU A 380 -19.29 -3.51 12.02
C LEU A 380 -20.47 -4.37 11.56
N ARG A 381 -20.92 -5.28 12.44
CA ARG A 381 -22.05 -6.17 12.13
C ARG A 381 -23.35 -5.38 12.00
N ARG A 382 -24.27 -5.89 11.19
CA ARG A 382 -25.61 -5.29 11.06
C ARG A 382 -26.42 -5.50 12.33
N PRO A 383 -27.37 -4.62 12.67
CA PRO A 383 -28.20 -4.73 13.88
C PRO A 383 -28.94 -6.06 14.02
N ALA A 384 -29.29 -6.71 12.91
CA ALA A 384 -29.92 -8.04 12.90
C ALA A 384 -29.01 -9.15 13.43
N ASP A 385 -27.69 -8.97 13.35
CA ASP A 385 -26.68 -9.93 13.79
C ASP A 385 -26.16 -9.62 15.21
N TRP A 386 -26.73 -8.62 15.89
CA TRP A 386 -26.31 -8.22 17.23
C TRP A 386 -26.92 -9.12 18.30
N SER A 387 -26.08 -9.53 19.22
CA SER A 387 -26.50 -10.20 20.45
C SER A 387 -27.21 -9.24 21.43
N ALA A 388 -27.65 -9.75 22.56
CA ALA A 388 -28.24 -8.94 23.63
C ALA A 388 -27.21 -7.93 24.24
N VAL A 389 -25.90 -8.19 24.10
CA VAL A 389 -24.84 -7.37 24.67
C VAL A 389 -24.15 -6.47 23.65
N SER A 390 -24.38 -6.67 22.35
CA SER A 390 -23.63 -5.98 21.28
C SER A 390 -23.78 -4.46 21.31
N GLN A 391 -25.00 -3.94 21.55
CA GLN A 391 -25.26 -2.51 21.63
C GLN A 391 -24.39 -1.83 22.69
N ALA A 392 -24.35 -2.40 23.87
CA ALA A 392 -23.50 -1.88 24.95
C ALA A 392 -22.00 -2.10 24.67
N SER A 393 -21.61 -3.22 24.04
CA SER A 393 -20.21 -3.48 23.64
C SER A 393 -19.70 -2.42 22.68
N LEU A 394 -20.47 -2.13 21.64
CA LEU A 394 -20.15 -1.12 20.63
C LEU A 394 -20.01 0.28 21.23
N ALA A 395 -20.76 0.60 22.29
CA ALA A 395 -20.72 1.91 22.95
C ALA A 395 -19.36 2.23 23.57
N PHE A 396 -18.57 1.21 23.92
CA PHE A 396 -17.21 1.40 24.45
C PHE A 396 -16.15 0.66 23.63
N GLY A 397 -16.46 0.36 22.34
CA GLY A 397 -15.49 0.00 21.30
C GLY A 397 -15.08 -1.47 21.28
N TYR A 398 -15.92 -2.38 21.74
CA TYR A 398 -15.78 -3.82 21.52
C TYR A 398 -16.79 -4.31 20.48
N GLU A 399 -16.55 -5.44 19.86
CA GLU A 399 -17.31 -5.98 18.72
C GLU A 399 -17.30 -5.07 17.48
N LEU A 400 -16.42 -4.08 17.46
CA LEU A 400 -16.12 -3.17 16.36
C LEU A 400 -14.63 -3.32 16.01
N LEU A 401 -14.30 -3.59 14.75
CA LEU A 401 -12.92 -3.54 14.29
C LEU A 401 -12.73 -2.33 13.38
N THR A 402 -11.72 -1.53 13.66
CA THR A 402 -11.35 -0.35 12.89
C THR A 402 -9.85 -0.34 12.58
N THR A 403 -9.47 0.20 11.43
CA THR A 403 -8.06 0.49 11.14
C THR A 403 -7.65 1.83 11.74
N SER A 404 -6.34 2.05 11.87
CA SER A 404 -5.82 3.33 12.38
C SER A 404 -6.23 4.50 11.48
N VAL A 405 -6.29 4.32 10.14
CA VAL A 405 -6.75 5.38 9.23
C VAL A 405 -8.24 5.67 9.35
N GLN A 406 -9.09 4.64 9.54
CA GLN A 406 -10.53 4.87 9.76
C GLN A 406 -10.76 5.70 11.03
N LEU A 407 -10.09 5.37 12.13
CA LEU A 407 -10.23 6.09 13.39
C LEU A 407 -9.69 7.53 13.27
N THR A 408 -8.56 7.73 12.57
CA THR A 408 -8.02 9.07 12.28
C THR A 408 -9.02 9.91 11.48
N ALA A 409 -9.64 9.34 10.43
CA ALA A 409 -10.65 10.03 9.63
C ALA A 409 -11.92 10.36 10.44
N ALA A 410 -12.38 9.45 11.31
CA ALA A 410 -13.54 9.68 12.16
C ALA A 410 -13.28 10.82 13.17
N TYR A 411 -12.09 10.91 13.78
CA TYR A 411 -11.69 12.06 14.59
C TYR A 411 -11.52 13.33 13.76
N GLY A 412 -11.06 13.19 12.50
CA GLY A 412 -11.08 14.28 11.53
C GLY A 412 -12.46 14.88 11.35
N ALA A 413 -13.51 14.06 11.35
CA ALA A 413 -14.88 14.57 11.27
C ALA A 413 -15.29 15.39 12.51
N LEU A 414 -14.90 14.97 13.72
CA LEU A 414 -15.11 15.77 14.92
C LEU A 414 -14.36 17.11 14.84
N ALA A 415 -13.08 17.07 14.46
CA ALA A 415 -12.22 18.22 14.30
C ALA A 415 -12.67 19.19 13.18
N ASN A 416 -13.36 18.68 12.16
CA ASN A 416 -13.80 19.44 10.99
C ASN A 416 -15.30 19.83 11.07
N GLY A 417 -15.78 20.17 12.26
CA GLY A 417 -17.17 20.61 12.46
C GLY A 417 -18.22 19.60 12.00
N GLY A 418 -17.95 18.31 12.12
CA GLY A 418 -18.85 17.20 11.81
C GLY A 418 -18.82 16.72 10.37
N VAL A 419 -17.87 17.15 9.54
CA VAL A 419 -17.73 16.72 8.14
C VAL A 419 -16.64 15.68 8.00
N LEU A 420 -17.03 14.46 7.60
CA LEU A 420 -16.08 13.39 7.27
C LEU A 420 -15.45 13.66 5.91
N MET A 421 -14.12 13.76 5.88
CA MET A 421 -13.32 13.89 4.67
C MET A 421 -12.79 12.52 4.22
N ARG A 422 -12.63 12.34 2.91
CA ARG A 422 -11.93 11.18 2.36
C ARG A 422 -10.42 11.33 2.63
N PRO A 423 -9.76 10.34 3.27
CA PRO A 423 -8.31 10.38 3.39
C PRO A 423 -7.63 10.39 2.02
N ALA A 424 -6.67 11.28 1.85
CA ALA A 424 -5.88 11.43 0.64
C ALA A 424 -4.40 11.12 0.92
N LEU A 425 -3.78 10.33 0.03
CA LEU A 425 -2.36 9.96 0.10
C LEU A 425 -1.58 10.48 -1.12
N ILE A 426 -2.28 10.68 -2.25
CA ILE A 426 -1.71 11.27 -3.46
C ILE A 426 -2.18 12.72 -3.54
N ARG A 427 -1.23 13.63 -3.72
CA ARG A 427 -1.49 15.04 -3.95
C ARG A 427 -1.56 15.37 -5.43
N GLU A 428 -0.62 14.83 -6.22
CA GLU A 428 -0.49 15.17 -7.63
C GLU A 428 0.20 14.05 -8.42
N VAL A 429 -0.16 13.88 -9.69
CA VAL A 429 0.55 13.03 -10.66
C VAL A 429 1.02 13.92 -11.80
N ARG A 430 2.31 13.84 -12.15
CA ARG A 430 2.92 14.60 -13.25
C ARG A 430 3.39 13.68 -14.36
N SER A 431 3.45 14.24 -15.59
CA SER A 431 4.14 13.62 -16.70
C SER A 431 5.65 13.59 -16.46
N PRO A 432 6.42 12.77 -17.22
CA PRO A 432 7.88 12.81 -17.18
C PRO A 432 8.49 14.18 -17.51
N ASP A 433 7.75 15.02 -18.21
CA ASP A 433 8.14 16.39 -18.58
C ASP A 433 7.82 17.41 -17.47
N GLY A 434 7.20 16.96 -16.36
CA GLY A 434 6.87 17.77 -15.20
C GLY A 434 5.47 18.40 -15.23
N ASP A 435 4.70 18.20 -16.30
CA ASP A 435 3.35 18.76 -16.43
C ASP A 435 2.36 18.03 -15.51
N PRO A 436 1.50 18.75 -14.77
CA PRO A 436 0.49 18.13 -13.93
C PRO A 436 -0.60 17.44 -14.78
N ILE A 437 -0.76 16.13 -14.60
CA ILE A 437 -1.79 15.32 -15.26
C ILE A 437 -3.05 15.25 -14.40
N TRP A 438 -2.85 15.16 -13.08
CA TRP A 438 -3.93 15.03 -12.10
C TRP A 438 -3.50 15.63 -10.77
N ARG A 439 -4.46 16.26 -10.08
CA ARG A 439 -4.28 16.81 -8.73
C ARG A 439 -5.48 16.39 -7.86
N SER A 440 -5.20 16.02 -6.62
CA SER A 440 -6.23 15.75 -5.63
C SER A 440 -6.85 17.05 -5.15
N GLU A 441 -8.16 17.04 -5.01
CA GLU A 441 -8.90 18.07 -4.30
C GLU A 441 -9.50 17.48 -3.02
N PRO A 442 -9.66 18.27 -1.94
CA PRO A 442 -10.33 17.81 -0.73
C PRO A 442 -11.74 17.29 -1.04
N GLU A 443 -12.02 16.05 -0.66
CA GLU A 443 -13.29 15.40 -0.96
C GLU A 443 -14.11 15.19 0.33
N PRO A 444 -15.14 16.02 0.61
CA PRO A 444 -16.06 15.77 1.69
C PRO A 444 -16.96 14.58 1.36
N VAL A 445 -16.96 13.57 2.23
CA VAL A 445 -17.78 12.37 2.05
C VAL A 445 -19.21 12.65 2.49
N ARG A 446 -19.39 13.23 3.68
CA ARG A 446 -20.69 13.60 4.25
C ARG A 446 -20.54 14.46 5.49
N ARG A 447 -21.59 15.20 5.84
CA ARG A 447 -21.76 15.74 7.19
C ARG A 447 -22.42 14.67 8.06
N VAL A 448 -21.77 14.33 9.18
CA VAL A 448 -22.25 13.31 10.12
C VAL A 448 -23.03 13.95 11.28
N ILE A 449 -22.53 15.07 11.78
CA ILE A 449 -23.13 15.82 12.89
C ILE A 449 -23.09 17.32 12.61
N GLY A 450 -23.86 18.10 13.36
CA GLY A 450 -23.83 19.55 13.36
C GLY A 450 -22.52 20.12 13.90
N THR A 451 -22.21 21.35 13.52
CA THR A 451 -20.99 22.04 13.98
C THR A 451 -21.05 22.29 15.49
N ASP A 452 -22.22 22.67 15.99
CA ASP A 452 -22.50 22.89 17.42
C ASP A 452 -22.28 21.63 18.26
N VAL A 453 -22.68 20.48 17.77
CA VAL A 453 -22.42 19.18 18.43
C VAL A 453 -20.93 18.83 18.41
N ALA A 454 -20.26 19.09 17.28
CA ALA A 454 -18.83 18.86 17.16
C ALA A 454 -18.03 19.75 18.14
N GLU A 455 -18.42 21.02 18.31
CA GLU A 455 -17.84 21.96 19.26
C GLU A 455 -18.04 21.51 20.71
N GLN A 456 -19.26 21.10 21.09
CA GLN A 456 -19.56 20.57 22.42
C GLN A 456 -18.70 19.33 22.75
N VAL A 457 -18.60 18.38 21.82
CA VAL A 457 -17.76 17.19 22.02
C VAL A 457 -16.28 17.57 22.10
N THR A 458 -15.82 18.52 21.29
CA THR A 458 -14.45 19.03 21.32
C THR A 458 -14.10 19.62 22.68
N GLU A 459 -14.99 20.42 23.27
CA GLU A 459 -14.80 20.99 24.60
C GLU A 459 -14.57 19.88 25.64
N ILE A 460 -15.40 18.85 25.68
CA ILE A 460 -15.22 17.73 26.60
C ILE A 460 -13.90 17.01 26.33
N LEU A 461 -13.52 16.83 25.05
CA LEU A 461 -12.26 16.18 24.71
C LEU A 461 -11.02 17.00 25.14
N THR A 462 -11.14 18.33 25.30
CA THR A 462 -10.07 19.13 25.96
C THR A 462 -9.97 18.82 27.43
N TRP A 463 -11.09 18.62 28.14
CA TRP A 463 -11.06 18.20 29.53
C TRP A 463 -10.44 16.82 29.73
N VAL A 464 -10.65 15.88 28.77
CA VAL A 464 -9.98 14.57 28.81
C VAL A 464 -8.44 14.72 28.79
N VAL A 465 -7.90 15.76 28.16
CA VAL A 465 -6.46 16.03 28.10
C VAL A 465 -5.99 16.93 29.26
N SER A 466 -6.90 17.48 30.07
CA SER A 466 -6.56 18.23 31.26
C SER A 466 -5.99 17.35 32.39
N GLU A 467 -5.59 17.95 33.51
CA GLU A 467 -5.01 17.25 34.66
C GLU A 467 -5.92 16.16 35.26
N GLU A 468 -7.22 16.37 35.22
CA GLU A 468 -8.22 15.43 35.76
C GLU A 468 -8.55 14.30 34.75
N GLY A 469 -8.16 14.47 33.49
CA GLY A 469 -8.52 13.57 32.41
C GLY A 469 -7.58 12.40 32.24
N THR A 470 -8.10 11.38 31.56
CA THR A 470 -7.34 10.15 31.25
C THR A 470 -6.20 10.40 30.25
N GLY A 471 -6.26 11.47 29.47
CA GLY A 471 -5.29 11.87 28.43
C GLY A 471 -4.27 12.92 28.85
N ARG A 472 -4.19 13.30 30.14
CA ARG A 472 -3.35 14.41 30.66
C ARG A 472 -1.90 14.40 30.15
N ARG A 473 -1.32 13.23 29.87
CA ARG A 473 0.06 13.12 29.37
C ARG A 473 0.24 13.55 27.91
N ALA A 474 -0.85 13.80 27.18
CA ALA A 474 -0.81 14.43 25.86
C ALA A 474 -0.81 15.95 25.92
N ALA A 475 -1.10 16.56 27.09
CA ALA A 475 -1.25 18.01 27.23
C ALA A 475 0.02 18.77 26.85
N LEU A 476 -0.15 19.88 26.15
CA LEU A 476 0.85 20.91 25.88
C LEU A 476 0.50 22.19 26.67
N GLU A 477 1.51 22.95 27.07
CA GLU A 477 1.31 24.20 27.77
C GLU A 477 0.85 25.34 26.85
N THR A 478 1.21 25.28 25.60
CA THR A 478 1.06 26.37 24.62
C THR A 478 -0.17 26.24 23.73
N ILE A 479 -0.67 25.02 23.50
CA ILE A 479 -1.74 24.73 22.55
C ILE A 479 -2.75 23.78 23.20
N PRO A 480 -4.06 24.10 23.15
CA PRO A 480 -5.10 23.22 23.65
C PRO A 480 -5.22 21.98 22.72
N ILE A 481 -5.29 20.81 23.32
CA ILE A 481 -5.46 19.52 22.62
C ILE A 481 -6.79 18.93 23.05
N ALA A 482 -7.59 18.50 22.07
CA ALA A 482 -8.77 17.67 22.28
C ALA A 482 -8.42 16.22 21.93
N GLY A 483 -8.74 15.25 22.81
CA GLY A 483 -8.37 13.87 22.52
C GLY A 483 -8.98 12.84 23.46
N LYS A 484 -8.79 11.56 23.14
CA LYS A 484 -9.30 10.42 23.89
C LYS A 484 -8.29 9.27 23.93
N THR A 485 -8.16 8.68 25.11
CA THR A 485 -7.40 7.46 25.33
C THR A 485 -8.23 6.21 25.03
N GLY A 486 -7.58 5.18 24.54
CA GLY A 486 -8.13 3.85 24.36
C GLY A 486 -7.23 2.79 24.97
N THR A 487 -7.85 1.76 25.50
CA THR A 487 -7.17 0.53 25.95
C THR A 487 -8.12 -0.60 25.67
N ALA A 488 -7.79 -1.46 24.71
CA ALA A 488 -8.61 -2.58 24.33
C ALA A 488 -7.81 -3.89 24.43
N ARG A 489 -8.47 -4.98 24.79
CA ARG A 489 -7.85 -6.32 24.79
C ARG A 489 -7.70 -6.81 23.35
N ILE A 490 -6.58 -7.46 23.04
CA ILE A 490 -6.35 -8.03 21.71
C ILE A 490 -7.10 -9.35 21.60
N ALA A 491 -7.96 -9.46 20.58
CA ALA A 491 -8.67 -10.69 20.26
C ALA A 491 -7.70 -11.80 19.80
N SER A 492 -7.93 -13.04 20.23
CA SER A 492 -7.13 -14.21 19.85
C SER A 492 -7.97 -15.47 19.93
N ASN A 493 -7.95 -16.29 18.87
CA ASN A 493 -8.56 -17.64 18.83
C ASN A 493 -10.01 -17.73 19.35
N GLY A 494 -10.85 -16.74 18.98
CA GLY A 494 -12.28 -16.74 19.35
C GLY A 494 -12.58 -16.19 20.75
N GLY A 495 -11.60 -15.60 21.42
CA GLY A 495 -11.71 -14.90 22.71
C GLY A 495 -10.75 -13.72 22.78
N TYR A 496 -10.38 -13.33 23.99
CA TYR A 496 -9.37 -12.32 24.23
C TYR A 496 -8.08 -12.96 24.77
N ALA A 497 -6.94 -12.53 24.24
CA ALA A 497 -5.65 -12.96 24.73
C ALA A 497 -5.45 -12.49 26.20
N GLU A 498 -4.84 -13.35 27.02
CA GLU A 498 -4.50 -12.97 28.37
C GLU A 498 -3.42 -11.87 28.36
N ARG A 499 -3.70 -10.77 29.04
CA ARG A 499 -2.76 -9.64 29.27
C ARG A 499 -2.15 -9.02 28.00
N ARG A 500 -2.85 -9.12 26.84
CA ARG A 500 -2.43 -8.47 25.61
C ARG A 500 -3.40 -7.34 25.27
N TYR A 501 -2.86 -6.13 25.10
CA TYR A 501 -3.65 -4.92 24.92
C TYR A 501 -3.17 -4.11 23.72
N ALA A 502 -4.11 -3.40 23.09
CA ALA A 502 -3.83 -2.28 22.21
C ALA A 502 -4.06 -0.99 23.01
N ALA A 503 -3.00 -0.24 23.21
CA ALA A 503 -3.04 1.05 23.89
C ALA A 503 -3.04 2.17 22.84
N SER A 504 -3.98 3.10 22.90
CA SER A 504 -4.09 4.16 21.92
C SER A 504 -4.42 5.52 22.54
N PHE A 505 -4.02 6.55 21.82
CA PHE A 505 -4.47 7.93 21.99
C PHE A 505 -4.80 8.48 20.61
N VAL A 506 -5.91 9.17 20.49
CA VAL A 506 -6.25 9.91 19.29
C VAL A 506 -6.81 11.26 19.68
N GLY A 507 -6.37 12.30 18.99
CA GLY A 507 -6.78 13.66 19.26
C GLY A 507 -6.45 14.60 18.13
N PHE A 508 -6.74 15.87 18.33
CA PHE A 508 -6.46 16.92 17.36
C PHE A 508 -6.03 18.21 18.05
N ALA A 509 -5.28 19.01 17.32
CA ALA A 509 -4.69 20.24 17.79
C ALA A 509 -4.59 21.30 16.66
N PRO A 510 -4.67 22.62 16.99
CA PRO A 510 -5.25 23.16 18.21
C PRO A 510 -6.72 22.76 18.37
N ALA A 511 -7.24 22.68 19.58
CA ALA A 511 -8.63 22.26 19.78
C ALA A 511 -9.65 23.32 19.30
N ASP A 512 -9.28 24.60 19.34
CA ASP A 512 -10.11 25.75 18.94
C ASP A 512 -10.07 26.05 17.42
N ASP A 513 -9.03 25.61 16.72
CA ASP A 513 -8.89 25.72 15.25
C ASP A 513 -8.15 24.50 14.69
N PRO A 514 -8.81 23.32 14.65
CA PRO A 514 -8.12 22.07 14.36
C PRO A 514 -7.42 22.06 13.00
N ARG A 515 -6.11 21.79 13.02
CA ARG A 515 -5.23 21.72 11.87
C ARG A 515 -4.61 20.35 11.68
N LEU A 516 -4.53 19.59 12.76
CA LEU A 516 -3.87 18.30 12.81
C LEU A 516 -4.67 17.32 13.64
N VAL A 517 -4.95 16.15 13.10
CA VAL A 517 -5.36 14.94 13.84
C VAL A 517 -4.13 14.08 14.02
N ILE A 518 -3.90 13.59 15.24
CA ILE A 518 -2.85 12.65 15.58
C ILE A 518 -3.45 11.40 16.19
N LEU A 519 -2.99 10.24 15.74
CA LEU A 519 -3.30 8.94 16.32
C LEU A 519 -2.00 8.24 16.68
N THR A 520 -1.89 7.76 17.91
CA THR A 520 -0.84 6.83 18.35
C THR A 520 -1.48 5.54 18.85
N LYS A 521 -1.01 4.41 18.36
CA LYS A 521 -1.41 3.07 18.81
C LYS A 521 -0.17 2.22 19.07
N LEU A 522 -0.13 1.53 20.21
CA LEU A 522 0.92 0.59 20.59
C LEU A 522 0.29 -0.78 20.88
N GLU A 523 0.86 -1.85 20.32
CA GLU A 523 0.32 -3.21 20.42
C GLU A 523 1.14 -4.06 21.38
N ASP A 524 0.43 -4.77 22.25
CA ASP A 524 1.01 -5.73 23.20
C ASP A 524 2.19 -5.17 24.02
N PRO A 525 2.06 -3.98 24.62
CA PRO A 525 3.11 -3.40 25.45
C PRO A 525 3.41 -4.29 26.66
N LYS A 526 4.66 -4.27 27.12
CA LYS A 526 5.08 -4.99 28.31
C LYS A 526 5.04 -4.07 29.53
N GLY A 527 4.41 -4.52 30.59
CA GLY A 527 4.24 -3.71 31.82
C GLY A 527 3.02 -2.81 31.77
N GLN A 528 3.20 -1.49 31.66
CA GLN A 528 2.11 -0.54 31.55
C GLN A 528 1.41 -0.65 30.20
N TYR A 529 0.07 -0.73 30.20
CA TYR A 529 -0.73 -0.95 29.00
C TYR A 529 -1.86 0.05 28.77
N TYR A 530 -2.02 1.04 29.67
CA TYR A 530 -3.04 2.08 29.50
C TYR A 530 -2.63 3.11 28.45
N GLY A 531 -3.54 3.43 27.52
CA GLY A 531 -3.29 4.39 26.44
C GLY A 531 -2.86 5.78 26.95
N GLY A 532 -3.46 6.25 28.06
CA GLY A 532 -3.04 7.50 28.70
C GLY A 532 -1.63 7.45 29.30
N GLY A 533 -1.13 6.26 29.62
CA GLY A 533 0.21 6.06 30.19
C GLY A 533 1.31 5.98 29.16
N ILE A 534 1.04 5.38 27.99
CA ILE A 534 2.07 5.06 26.99
C ILE A 534 1.83 5.67 25.62
N ALA A 535 0.58 5.76 25.12
CA ALA A 535 0.29 6.33 23.80
C ALA A 535 0.16 7.87 23.83
N ALA A 536 -0.46 8.43 24.87
CA ALA A 536 -0.60 9.87 25.02
C ALA A 536 0.75 10.61 25.11
N PRO A 537 1.78 10.14 25.86
CA PRO A 537 3.12 10.72 25.84
C PRO A 537 3.78 10.75 24.47
N VAL A 538 3.61 9.70 23.66
CA VAL A 538 4.15 9.65 22.29
C VAL A 538 3.53 10.75 21.42
N SER A 539 2.19 10.91 21.48
CA SER A 539 1.51 11.99 20.76
C SER A 539 2.00 13.38 21.22
N ARG A 540 2.21 13.55 22.54
CA ARG A 540 2.81 14.80 23.08
C ARG A 540 4.19 15.05 22.50
N SER A 541 5.07 14.04 22.49
CA SER A 541 6.44 14.15 21.96
C SER A 541 6.44 14.55 20.48
N VAL A 542 5.58 13.92 19.68
CA VAL A 542 5.40 14.27 18.26
C VAL A 542 4.98 15.74 18.10
N LEU A 543 3.95 16.17 18.82
CA LEU A 543 3.45 17.55 18.73
C LEU A 543 4.49 18.57 19.23
N GLN A 544 5.28 18.24 20.26
CA GLN A 544 6.39 19.07 20.72
C GLN A 544 7.51 19.18 19.69
N ALA A 545 7.86 18.08 19.04
CA ALA A 545 8.85 18.09 17.97
C ALA A 545 8.40 18.94 16.78
N MET A 546 7.12 18.86 16.38
CA MET A 546 6.53 19.72 15.34
C MET A 546 6.62 21.21 15.72
N LEU A 547 6.28 21.57 16.97
CA LEU A 547 6.36 22.97 17.44
C LEU A 547 7.79 23.51 17.47
N ALA A 548 8.78 22.65 17.60
CA ALA A 548 10.20 23.03 17.57
C ALA A 548 10.79 23.09 16.14
N GLY A 549 10.08 22.56 15.14
CA GLY A 549 10.50 22.48 13.75
C GLY A 549 9.90 23.56 12.84
N GLU A 550 10.14 23.42 11.54
CA GLU A 550 9.61 24.34 10.51
C GLU A 550 8.08 24.25 10.38
N ASP A 551 7.47 23.13 10.79
CA ASP A 551 6.04 22.87 10.76
C ASP A 551 5.26 23.47 11.94
N ALA A 552 5.90 24.24 12.80
CA ALA A 552 5.23 24.94 13.90
C ALA A 552 4.01 25.76 13.42
N GLY A 553 4.09 26.33 12.24
CA GLY A 553 2.99 27.09 11.61
C GLY A 553 1.70 26.29 11.38
N LEU A 554 1.76 24.96 11.29
CA LEU A 554 0.57 24.10 11.22
C LEU A 554 -0.23 24.14 12.52
N LEU A 555 0.45 24.27 13.67
CA LEU A 555 -0.17 24.26 14.99
C LEU A 555 -0.39 25.66 15.57
N GLU A 556 0.37 26.66 15.13
CA GLU A 556 0.34 28.02 15.72
C GLU A 556 -0.82 28.88 15.23
N GLY A 557 -1.62 28.46 14.27
CA GLY A 557 -2.78 29.23 13.80
C GLY A 557 -2.51 30.71 13.60
N SER A 558 -3.53 31.54 13.38
CA SER A 558 -3.44 32.98 13.11
C SER A 558 -2.92 33.87 14.28
N ARG A 559 -2.48 33.28 15.39
CA ARG A 559 -2.09 34.01 16.62
C ARG A 559 -0.60 34.22 16.83
N ALA A 560 0.27 33.57 16.05
CA ALA A 560 1.72 33.71 16.23
C ALA A 560 2.37 34.74 15.29
N GLN A 561 2.03 36.01 15.48
CA GLN A 561 2.98 37.10 15.21
C GLN A 561 3.56 37.53 16.56
N GLY A 562 4.58 36.87 17.03
CA GLY A 562 5.39 37.35 18.12
C GLY A 562 5.77 36.33 19.19
N ALA A 563 6.65 35.40 18.89
CA ALA A 563 7.67 34.89 19.83
C ALA A 563 8.69 34.05 19.07
N SER A 564 9.87 34.57 18.95
CA SER A 564 11.01 33.94 18.27
C SER A 564 11.69 32.89 19.14
N SER A 565 12.10 31.83 18.46
CA SER A 565 13.31 31.01 18.71
C SER A 565 13.58 30.52 20.15
N PHE A 566 13.28 29.25 20.39
CA PHE A 566 14.09 28.43 21.28
C PHE A 566 14.69 27.26 20.50
N ALA A 567 16.00 27.11 20.62
CA ALA A 567 16.84 26.21 19.87
C ALA A 567 16.42 24.74 20.02
N ALA A 568 16.25 24.08 18.89
CA ALA A 568 16.11 22.64 18.76
C ALA A 568 17.42 21.93 19.14
N GLN A 569 17.58 21.55 20.39
CA GLN A 569 18.54 20.51 20.81
C GLN A 569 17.98 19.80 22.04
N GLY A 570 17.57 18.56 21.88
CA GLY A 570 17.39 17.62 22.98
C GLY A 570 15.98 17.40 23.53
N VAL A 571 14.92 17.51 22.74
CA VAL A 571 13.53 17.44 23.24
C VAL A 571 12.90 16.03 23.20
N LEU A 572 13.56 15.01 22.71
CA LEU A 572 13.04 13.64 22.67
C LEU A 572 13.43 12.80 23.91
N GLY A 573 13.33 13.39 25.11
CA GLY A 573 13.39 12.65 26.36
C GLY A 573 11.99 12.35 26.88
N LEU A 574 11.40 11.22 26.52
CA LEU A 574 10.15 10.76 27.11
C LEU A 574 10.40 10.41 28.59
N ASP A 575 9.90 11.24 29.52
CA ASP A 575 10.03 10.96 30.94
C ASP A 575 8.98 9.95 31.40
N TRP A 576 9.32 8.67 31.30
CA TRP A 576 8.52 7.53 31.77
C TRP A 576 8.54 7.36 33.30
N ARG A 577 9.37 8.13 34.02
CA ARG A 577 9.65 7.94 35.43
C ARG A 577 8.75 8.72 36.37
N SER A 578 7.82 9.54 35.87
CA SER A 578 6.84 10.18 36.75
C SER A 578 5.97 9.11 37.42
N PRO A 579 5.71 9.20 38.73
CA PRO A 579 5.03 8.14 39.46
C PRO A 579 3.68 7.83 38.83
N ALA A 580 3.45 6.55 38.59
CA ALA A 580 2.14 6.04 38.25
C ALA A 580 1.11 6.54 39.27
N PRO A 581 -0.15 6.84 38.88
CA PRO A 581 -1.21 6.92 39.86
C PRO A 581 -1.15 5.63 40.70
N GLY A 582 -1.30 5.78 42.02
CA GLY A 582 -1.11 4.72 43.01
C GLY A 582 -1.74 3.39 42.63
N PRO A 583 -1.36 2.29 43.27
CA PRO A 583 -1.69 0.95 42.83
C PRO A 583 -3.20 0.84 42.63
N VAL A 584 -3.59 0.79 41.35
CA VAL A 584 -4.92 0.32 40.97
C VAL A 584 -4.96 -1.10 41.49
N SER A 585 -5.82 -1.35 42.48
CA SER A 585 -6.05 -2.71 43.00
C SER A 585 -6.21 -3.64 41.82
N ASP A 586 -5.50 -4.76 41.86
CA ASP A 586 -5.47 -5.82 40.85
C ASP A 586 -6.86 -6.50 40.79
N SER A 587 -7.89 -5.71 40.47
CA SER A 587 -9.22 -6.20 40.21
C SER A 587 -9.18 -6.81 38.81
N ARG A 588 -8.92 -8.11 38.78
CA ARG A 588 -9.04 -8.98 37.62
C ARG A 588 -10.31 -8.61 36.85
N GLU A 589 -10.18 -7.96 35.72
CA GLU A 589 -11.23 -7.88 34.71
C GLU A 589 -11.46 -9.29 34.14
N GLU A 590 -12.08 -10.13 34.89
CA GLU A 590 -12.71 -11.33 34.35
C GLU A 590 -13.99 -10.88 33.62
N LEU A 591 -13.84 -10.52 32.35
CA LEU A 591 -14.97 -10.67 31.43
C LEU A 591 -15.25 -12.18 31.35
N PRO A 592 -16.44 -12.63 31.77
CA PRO A 592 -16.74 -14.06 31.74
C PRO A 592 -16.64 -14.53 30.30
N ALA A 593 -15.86 -15.57 30.08
CA ALA A 593 -15.81 -16.36 28.87
C ALA A 593 -17.12 -17.18 28.71
N GLN A 594 -18.27 -16.53 28.70
CA GLN A 594 -19.57 -17.19 28.50
C GLN A 594 -20.43 -16.31 27.60
N GLY A 595 -20.55 -16.75 26.39
CA GLY A 595 -21.37 -16.16 25.36
C GLY A 595 -20.99 -16.61 23.95
N ALA A 596 -20.17 -17.64 23.82
CA ALA A 596 -20.10 -18.43 22.61
C ALA A 596 -21.35 -19.31 22.56
N GLY A 597 -22.51 -18.71 22.36
CA GLY A 597 -23.66 -19.42 21.82
C GLY A 597 -23.19 -20.00 20.49
N SER A 598 -23.39 -21.30 20.34
CA SER A 598 -23.11 -22.09 19.15
C SER A 598 -23.53 -21.36 17.88
N LEU A 599 -22.62 -20.54 17.32
CA LEU A 599 -22.73 -20.09 15.96
C LEU A 599 -22.28 -21.27 15.11
N GLY A 600 -23.24 -21.81 14.36
CA GLY A 600 -23.05 -22.87 13.41
C GLY A 600 -21.79 -22.59 12.58
N ARG A 601 -21.01 -23.64 12.38
CA ARG A 601 -19.84 -23.65 11.49
C ARG A 601 -20.20 -23.01 10.16
N SER A 602 -19.82 -21.77 9.97
CA SER A 602 -19.52 -21.19 8.69
C SER A 602 -17.99 -21.19 8.59
N GLU A 603 -17.47 -22.31 8.16
CA GLU A 603 -16.09 -22.42 7.71
C GLU A 603 -15.95 -21.57 6.45
N SER A 604 -15.57 -20.33 6.61
CA SER A 604 -14.88 -19.57 5.54
C SER A 604 -14.68 -18.12 5.91
N VAL A 605 -13.77 -17.83 6.84
CA VAL A 605 -13.10 -16.51 6.79
C VAL A 605 -11.80 -16.61 7.57
N TYR A 606 -10.70 -16.55 7.05
CA TYR A 606 -9.31 -16.61 7.54
C TYR A 606 -8.59 -17.94 7.27
N ARG A 607 -8.36 -18.25 5.98
CA ARG A 607 -7.12 -18.93 5.58
C ARG A 607 -6.18 -17.89 5.04
N PHE A 608 -5.21 -17.48 5.85
CA PHE A 608 -3.97 -16.93 5.36
C PHE A 608 -3.25 -18.06 4.61
N ALA A 609 -3.05 -17.87 3.30
CA ALA A 609 -2.20 -18.75 2.53
C ALA A 609 -0.74 -18.49 2.95
N SER A 610 -0.21 -19.36 3.79
CA SER A 610 1.22 -19.60 3.91
C SER A 610 1.39 -21.11 3.83
N ASP A 611 1.57 -21.61 2.63
CA ASP A 611 2.48 -22.73 2.42
C ASP A 611 2.82 -22.87 0.93
N GLY A 612 4.10 -22.74 0.64
CA GLY A 612 4.64 -23.09 -0.65
C GLY A 612 4.69 -24.60 -0.79
N THR A 613 3.76 -25.16 -1.57
CA THR A 613 3.91 -26.51 -2.12
C THR A 613 3.46 -26.50 -3.56
N GLN A 614 4.38 -26.93 -4.42
CA GLN A 614 4.21 -27.16 -5.83
C GLN A 614 3.02 -28.05 -6.14
N PRO A 615 2.35 -27.87 -7.29
CA PRO A 615 1.25 -28.74 -7.69
C PRO A 615 1.80 -30.10 -8.11
N ARG A 616 1.32 -31.15 -7.44
CA ARG A 616 1.42 -32.54 -7.95
C ARG A 616 0.42 -32.73 -9.07
N GLU A 617 0.90 -33.13 -10.24
CA GLU A 617 0.11 -33.74 -11.29
C GLU A 617 -0.69 -34.93 -10.76
N GLY A 618 -1.96 -34.97 -11.04
CA GLY A 618 -2.73 -36.16 -10.76
C GLY A 618 -4.24 -36.00 -10.88
N ARG A 619 -4.78 -36.51 -11.99
CA ARG A 619 -6.17 -36.89 -12.29
C ARG A 619 -7.12 -35.78 -12.75
N ARG A 620 -7.45 -35.86 -14.04
CA ARG A 620 -8.64 -35.29 -14.65
C ARG A 620 -9.89 -35.78 -13.92
N PRO A 621 -10.78 -34.89 -13.49
CA PRO A 621 -12.13 -35.29 -13.15
C PRO A 621 -12.97 -35.41 -14.41
N ASP A 622 -13.81 -36.40 -14.37
CA ASP A 622 -14.84 -36.85 -15.31
C ASP A 622 -15.79 -35.72 -15.74
N HIS A 623 -16.34 -35.86 -16.93
CA HIS A 623 -17.34 -34.95 -17.51
C HIS A 623 -18.64 -34.92 -16.68
N GLY A 624 -18.73 -33.96 -15.72
CA GLY A 624 -19.96 -33.59 -15.04
C GLY A 624 -20.41 -32.21 -15.49
N ASP A 625 -21.56 -32.18 -16.09
CA ASP A 625 -22.47 -31.08 -16.41
C ASP A 625 -21.87 -29.65 -16.50
N ARG A 626 -21.41 -29.27 -17.69
CA ARG A 626 -20.92 -27.91 -18.02
C ARG A 626 -22.04 -26.86 -18.08
N SER A 627 -23.30 -27.25 -18.06
CA SER A 627 -24.45 -26.32 -18.24
C SER A 627 -24.76 -25.48 -17.00
N ALA A 628 -24.27 -25.83 -15.82
CA ALA A 628 -24.52 -25.11 -14.58
C ALA A 628 -23.56 -23.91 -14.32
N LEU A 629 -22.57 -23.70 -15.16
CA LEU A 629 -21.55 -22.64 -15.01
C LEU A 629 -21.66 -21.52 -16.05
N GLU A 630 -22.53 -21.65 -17.05
CA GLU A 630 -22.72 -20.67 -18.09
C GLU A 630 -23.92 -19.78 -17.80
N VAL A 631 -23.74 -18.48 -17.95
CA VAL A 631 -24.75 -17.43 -17.77
C VAL A 631 -24.82 -16.61 -19.05
N VAL A 632 -26.02 -16.31 -19.52
CA VAL A 632 -26.20 -15.42 -20.67
C VAL A 632 -26.01 -13.98 -20.22
N VAL A 633 -25.15 -13.22 -20.90
CA VAL A 633 -24.89 -11.79 -20.60
C VAL A 633 -26.15 -10.99 -20.88
N PRO A 634 -26.74 -10.32 -19.87
CA PRO A 634 -27.92 -9.48 -20.06
C PRO A 634 -27.62 -8.24 -20.92
N ASP A 635 -28.63 -7.74 -21.66
CA ASP A 635 -28.54 -6.43 -22.31
C ASP A 635 -28.70 -5.31 -21.27
N VAL A 636 -27.66 -4.48 -21.17
CA VAL A 636 -27.63 -3.30 -20.29
C VAL A 636 -27.37 -2.01 -21.04
N THR A 637 -27.39 -2.05 -22.39
CA THR A 637 -27.24 -0.83 -23.20
C THR A 637 -28.42 0.14 -22.99
N GLY A 638 -28.13 1.42 -22.92
CA GLY A 638 -29.13 2.47 -22.65
C GLY A 638 -29.52 2.64 -21.17
N LEU A 639 -29.12 1.71 -20.29
CA LEU A 639 -29.38 1.84 -18.84
C LEU A 639 -28.36 2.79 -18.18
N GLU A 640 -28.77 3.37 -17.05
CA GLU A 640 -27.79 4.06 -16.18
C GLU A 640 -26.81 3.07 -15.55
N VAL A 641 -25.55 3.49 -15.36
CA VAL A 641 -24.46 2.65 -14.83
C VAL A 641 -24.90 1.86 -13.60
N ARG A 642 -25.56 2.50 -12.63
CA ARG A 642 -26.00 1.81 -11.39
C ARG A 642 -26.96 0.65 -11.67
N THR A 643 -27.91 0.84 -12.58
CA THR A 643 -28.90 -0.17 -12.96
C THR A 643 -28.25 -1.30 -13.76
N ALA A 644 -27.33 -0.95 -14.66
CA ALA A 644 -26.56 -1.90 -15.46
C ALA A 644 -25.71 -2.83 -14.57
N VAL A 645 -25.00 -2.26 -13.61
CA VAL A 645 -24.17 -2.99 -12.64
C VAL A 645 -25.01 -3.95 -11.80
N ALA A 646 -26.15 -3.49 -11.27
CA ALA A 646 -27.03 -4.35 -10.48
C ALA A 646 -27.50 -5.57 -11.29
N ARG A 647 -27.92 -5.34 -12.55
CA ARG A 647 -28.42 -6.40 -13.44
C ARG A 647 -27.39 -7.44 -13.82
N LEU A 648 -26.13 -7.01 -14.03
CA LEU A 648 -25.03 -7.91 -14.34
C LEU A 648 -24.56 -8.69 -13.10
N HIS A 649 -24.56 -8.07 -11.92
CA HIS A 649 -24.27 -8.76 -10.66
C HIS A 649 -25.34 -9.80 -10.28
N GLU A 650 -26.62 -9.52 -10.52
CA GLU A 650 -27.72 -10.49 -10.36
C GLU A 650 -27.53 -11.71 -11.26
N ALA A 651 -27.00 -11.49 -12.48
CA ALA A 651 -26.63 -12.56 -13.40
C ALA A 651 -25.33 -13.30 -12.99
N GLY A 652 -24.65 -12.87 -11.92
CA GLY A 652 -23.41 -13.49 -11.43
C GLY A 652 -22.18 -13.11 -12.23
N LEU A 653 -22.19 -11.97 -12.93
CA LEU A 653 -21.08 -11.44 -13.72
C LEU A 653 -20.39 -10.30 -12.97
N LYS A 654 -19.10 -10.10 -13.20
CA LYS A 654 -18.33 -8.94 -12.73
C LYS A 654 -18.47 -7.80 -13.74
N VAL A 655 -18.28 -6.57 -13.27
CA VAL A 655 -18.44 -5.38 -14.12
C VAL A 655 -17.17 -4.53 -14.05
N GLU A 656 -16.71 -4.11 -15.22
CA GLU A 656 -15.65 -3.11 -15.40
C GLU A 656 -16.23 -1.91 -16.15
N ILE A 657 -16.09 -0.69 -15.59
CA ILE A 657 -16.77 0.51 -16.11
C ILE A 657 -15.72 1.45 -16.69
N HIS A 658 -15.93 1.82 -17.98
CA HIS A 658 -15.13 2.81 -18.69
C HIS A 658 -16.03 3.97 -19.12
N GLY A 659 -16.25 4.94 -18.24
CA GLY A 659 -17.07 6.12 -18.50
C GLY A 659 -18.10 6.41 -17.41
N SER A 660 -18.98 7.37 -17.65
CA SER A 660 -20.04 7.78 -16.73
C SER A 660 -21.32 8.11 -17.50
N GLY A 661 -22.49 7.93 -16.87
CA GLY A 661 -23.78 8.21 -17.46
C GLY A 661 -24.53 6.95 -17.87
N ARG A 662 -25.07 6.92 -19.12
CA ARG A 662 -25.78 5.77 -19.67
C ARG A 662 -24.85 4.90 -20.48
N ILE A 663 -25.02 3.58 -20.37
CA ILE A 663 -24.22 2.61 -21.10
C ILE A 663 -24.49 2.72 -22.60
N SER A 664 -23.46 3.04 -23.36
CA SER A 664 -23.51 3.10 -24.81
C SER A 664 -23.13 1.77 -25.47
N ASP A 665 -22.28 0.98 -24.81
CA ASP A 665 -21.76 -0.28 -25.34
C ASP A 665 -21.38 -1.23 -24.19
N GLN A 666 -21.42 -2.55 -24.44
CA GLN A 666 -20.99 -3.60 -23.51
C GLN A 666 -20.21 -4.70 -24.20
N ILE A 667 -19.19 -5.22 -23.53
CA ILE A 667 -18.37 -6.34 -24.02
C ILE A 667 -18.23 -7.39 -22.90
N PRO A 668 -18.66 -8.65 -23.08
CA PRO A 668 -19.27 -9.24 -24.28
C PRO A 668 -20.65 -8.66 -24.65
N ALA A 669 -21.03 -8.80 -25.91
CA ALA A 669 -22.33 -8.35 -26.39
C ALA A 669 -23.49 -9.07 -25.68
N PRO A 670 -24.70 -8.46 -25.64
CA PRO A 670 -25.89 -9.09 -25.06
C PRO A 670 -26.19 -10.44 -25.70
N GLY A 671 -26.63 -11.42 -24.89
CA GLY A 671 -27.01 -12.74 -25.36
C GLY A 671 -25.85 -13.74 -25.52
N ILE A 672 -24.61 -13.33 -25.35
CA ILE A 672 -23.44 -14.25 -25.39
C ILE A 672 -23.38 -15.04 -24.06
N ALA A 673 -23.08 -16.35 -24.17
CA ALA A 673 -22.84 -17.18 -22.99
C ALA A 673 -21.46 -16.87 -22.40
N ALA A 674 -21.42 -16.57 -21.10
CA ALA A 674 -20.21 -16.32 -20.34
C ALA A 674 -20.15 -17.21 -19.10
N VAL A 675 -18.95 -17.51 -18.62
CA VAL A 675 -18.77 -18.27 -17.38
C VAL A 675 -19.16 -17.37 -16.18
N ARG A 676 -19.89 -17.91 -15.22
CA ARG A 676 -20.25 -17.20 -14.00
C ARG A 676 -19.00 -16.61 -13.32
N GLY A 677 -19.01 -15.29 -13.05
CA GLY A 677 -17.84 -14.56 -12.56
C GLY A 677 -16.95 -13.93 -13.64
N ALA A 678 -17.27 -14.09 -14.92
CA ALA A 678 -16.61 -13.37 -16.01
C ALA A 678 -16.89 -11.86 -15.93
N SER A 679 -15.92 -11.04 -16.40
CA SER A 679 -16.06 -9.57 -16.42
C SER A 679 -16.78 -9.11 -17.68
N VAL A 680 -17.70 -8.15 -17.52
CA VAL A 680 -18.37 -7.40 -18.59
C VAL A 680 -17.88 -5.96 -18.53
N ILE A 681 -17.33 -5.46 -19.62
CA ILE A 681 -16.86 -4.08 -19.77
C ILE A 681 -18.04 -3.24 -20.25
N LEU A 682 -18.31 -2.13 -19.53
CA LEU A 682 -19.34 -1.14 -19.84
C LEU A 682 -18.68 0.17 -20.29
N ARG A 683 -19.20 0.76 -21.36
CA ARG A 683 -18.73 2.04 -21.92
C ARG A 683 -19.86 3.05 -22.03
#